data_e25320a9cf3e6744e5a581f6d52e391a
#
_entry.id   e25320a9cf3e6744e5a581f6d52e391a
#
_cell.length_a   1.000
_cell.length_b   1.000
_cell.length_c   1.000
_cell.angle_alpha   90.00
_cell.angle_beta   90.00
_cell.angle_gamma   90.00
#
_symmetry.space_group_name_H-M   'P 1'
#
loop_
_entity.id
_entity.type
_entity.pdbx_description
1 polymer ?
#
loop_
_entity_poly.entity_id
_entity_poly.type
_entity_poly.pdbx_seq_one_letter_code
_entity_poly.pdbx_strand_id
1 'polypeptide(L)'
;MSAAETTRFSDLSASPVRALSQAEVKSVLSDLKDWGREHAAIARLLGEEGPLKDFIVATLSLSPYLRDTARIDPGLLARALEEPILPAVQAAIDGARKAWRTEDGEVTEAVLMTRLRRAKREVAFFTALADLARIFDARRTTALLTDLAEATTSAAIDHLLLSAHESGKLTLPDPARPSEGSGLIVLGMGKLGAAELNYSSDIDLVVFFDPMAGIAVDPSEAVETFSRLVRRLIRIMQERTADGYVFRTDLRLRPDPGATPLAISVDSAMLYYEGRGQNWERAAFIKAKPVAGDLRAGEAFLKELTPFVFRKYLDYAAIADIHSIKRQIHVHKGHGEIAVKGHNVKLGRGGIREIEFFVQTQQLIAGGRVPALRLRATEPMLAELARASWIDAATAEELTQAYWFLRDVEHRIQMVRDEQTHVLPETEAELKRIAYMLGFADTAAFSARLVEVLKTVERRYAALFEQEAKLSSETGNLVFTGQKDDPDTLETLKRLGFERPADISRTIRTWHYGRYRATQSVEARERLTELTPELLRVFGESKRADEALLRFDNFISGLPAGIQLFSLLGNNPALLSLIVNIMSSAPRLAEVIAAKPHVFDGMLDPGLLAELPTRAYLSERIDGFVSGARHYEEILDRLRIIAAEQRFLIGIRLLTGAITGKQAARAFTHVADLIVQAAFKAVLEEVEAAHGKFPGGRVALVGMGKLGSFELTAGSDIDLILLYDHDGDAFESDGAKPLDNVKYFTRITQRLIAALSAPTAEGVLYEVDMRLRPSGNKGPVATRITAFAKYQAEEAWTWEHMALTRARVLCGDESLMRQAEEIFRAVLARKRNAGKIAKDVLEMRTLIDEEKPPKDIWDLKLIAGGLIDIEFIAQFLALVAPARGAAQPERALPTGDALALLGQSMMDPNDLDTVQRALTLYTEISQIVRLSVDGGFDPKEAPAGLVDLVCRAGDCPDVRALEADIRRVSKAVRKIFQGVVKG
;
A
#
# COMPACT_ATOMS: atom_id res chain seq x y z
N MET A 1 -21.22 -7.32 -57.59
CA MET A 1 -19.89 -7.67 -57.06
C MET A 1 -19.01 -6.47 -57.19
N SER A 2 -18.40 -6.00 -56.09
CA SER A 2 -17.46 -4.91 -56.16
C SER A 2 -16.16 -5.40 -56.83
N ALA A 3 -15.35 -4.49 -57.43
CA ALA A 3 -14.06 -4.87 -58.07
C ALA A 3 -13.18 -5.65 -57.07
N ALA A 4 -13.27 -5.40 -55.79
CA ALA A 4 -12.54 -6.09 -54.72
C ALA A 4 -12.93 -7.58 -54.57
N GLU A 5 -14.14 -8.01 -54.97
CA GLU A 5 -14.63 -9.39 -54.85
C GLU A 5 -14.07 -10.33 -55.92
N THR A 6 -13.49 -9.79 -56.96
CA THR A 6 -12.97 -10.60 -58.11
C THR A 6 -11.46 -10.54 -58.23
N THR A 7 -10.76 -9.70 -57.43
CA THR A 7 -9.32 -9.50 -57.53
C THR A 7 -8.50 -10.77 -57.21
N ARG A 8 -7.54 -11.09 -58.06
CA ARG A 8 -6.62 -12.23 -57.96
C ARG A 8 -5.18 -11.74 -57.94
N PHE A 9 -4.26 -12.54 -57.47
CA PHE A 9 -2.82 -12.23 -57.58
C PHE A 9 -2.33 -12.21 -59.03
N SER A 10 -2.99 -12.92 -59.93
CA SER A 10 -2.70 -12.86 -61.40
C SER A 10 -2.92 -11.47 -61.99
N ASP A 11 -3.67 -10.58 -61.35
CA ASP A 11 -4.00 -9.24 -61.84
C ASP A 11 -2.89 -8.21 -61.53
N LEU A 12 -1.80 -8.63 -60.91
CA LEU A 12 -0.67 -7.76 -60.57
C LEU A 12 0.04 -7.29 -61.85
N SER A 13 0.14 -5.96 -62.02
CA SER A 13 0.86 -5.33 -63.13
C SER A 13 2.38 -5.16 -62.87
N ALA A 14 2.79 -5.14 -61.60
CA ALA A 14 4.20 -5.06 -61.19
C ALA A 14 4.35 -5.65 -59.76
N SER A 15 5.54 -6.16 -59.44
CA SER A 15 5.82 -6.58 -58.07
C SER A 15 6.04 -5.35 -57.16
N PRO A 16 5.22 -5.17 -56.11
CA PRO A 16 5.42 -4.05 -55.14
C PRO A 16 6.61 -4.26 -54.21
N VAL A 17 7.13 -5.48 -54.11
CA VAL A 17 8.23 -5.85 -53.22
C VAL A 17 9.46 -6.31 -54.01
N ARG A 18 10.65 -6.29 -53.39
CA ARG A 18 11.90 -6.65 -54.03
C ARG A 18 12.57 -7.79 -53.28
N ALA A 19 13.15 -8.75 -54.03
CA ALA A 19 13.92 -9.84 -53.43
C ALA A 19 15.14 -9.34 -52.63
N LEU A 20 15.44 -10.00 -51.52
CA LEU A 20 16.51 -9.58 -50.62
C LEU A 20 17.91 -9.75 -51.21
N SER A 21 18.16 -10.90 -51.85
CA SER A 21 19.43 -11.26 -52.47
C SER A 21 19.27 -12.35 -53.55
N GLN A 22 20.24 -12.47 -54.50
CA GLN A 22 20.26 -13.52 -55.50
C GLN A 22 20.39 -14.94 -54.91
N ALA A 23 21.02 -15.06 -53.72
CA ALA A 23 21.14 -16.35 -53.03
C ALA A 23 19.78 -16.82 -52.52
N GLU A 24 18.98 -15.90 -51.87
CA GLU A 24 17.62 -16.18 -51.41
C GLU A 24 16.71 -16.51 -52.62
N VAL A 25 16.80 -15.77 -53.70
CA VAL A 25 16.01 -16.05 -54.93
C VAL A 25 16.27 -17.48 -55.43
N LYS A 26 17.52 -17.90 -55.52
CA LYS A 26 17.87 -19.28 -55.95
C LYS A 26 17.30 -20.33 -55.02
N SER A 27 17.36 -20.09 -53.73
CA SER A 27 16.83 -20.98 -52.72
C SER A 27 15.29 -21.12 -52.80
N VAL A 28 14.56 -19.99 -52.95
CA VAL A 28 13.10 -20.00 -53.12
C VAL A 28 12.68 -20.69 -54.41
N LEU A 29 13.39 -20.44 -55.54
CA LEU A 29 13.12 -21.12 -56.82
C LEU A 29 13.30 -22.65 -56.72
N SER A 30 14.27 -23.11 -55.94
CA SER A 30 14.44 -24.55 -55.66
C SER A 30 13.21 -25.12 -54.89
N ASP A 31 12.76 -24.44 -53.85
CA ASP A 31 11.56 -24.89 -53.12
C ASP A 31 10.33 -24.92 -54.02
N LEU A 32 10.08 -23.85 -54.77
CA LEU A 32 8.93 -23.77 -55.70
C LEU A 32 9.00 -24.88 -56.76
N LYS A 33 10.19 -25.26 -57.24
CA LYS A 33 10.38 -26.37 -58.18
C LYS A 33 9.98 -27.70 -57.57
N ASP A 34 10.32 -27.91 -56.30
CA ASP A 34 9.93 -29.14 -55.61
C ASP A 34 8.42 -29.20 -55.35
N TRP A 35 7.82 -28.08 -54.89
CA TRP A 35 6.35 -28.01 -54.67
C TRP A 35 5.55 -28.09 -55.99
N GLY A 36 6.08 -27.56 -57.09
CA GLY A 36 5.46 -27.64 -58.43
C GLY A 36 5.34 -29.04 -58.99
N ARG A 37 6.02 -30.03 -58.40
CA ARG A 37 5.85 -31.44 -58.83
C ARG A 37 4.47 -32.01 -58.50
N GLU A 38 3.87 -31.49 -57.37
CA GLU A 38 2.58 -31.96 -56.89
C GLU A 38 1.44 -30.96 -57.15
N HIS A 39 1.77 -29.67 -57.40
CA HIS A 39 0.80 -28.60 -57.58
C HIS A 39 0.95 -27.89 -58.92
N ALA A 40 -0.03 -28.14 -59.83
CA ALA A 40 -0.01 -27.62 -61.21
C ALA A 40 0.03 -26.06 -61.27
N ALA A 41 -0.61 -25.36 -60.35
CA ALA A 41 -0.57 -23.90 -60.30
C ALA A 41 0.84 -23.33 -60.02
N ILE A 42 1.60 -23.98 -59.13
CA ILE A 42 2.99 -23.61 -58.84
C ILE A 42 3.89 -23.95 -60.02
N ALA A 43 3.67 -25.08 -60.70
CA ALA A 43 4.40 -25.42 -61.89
C ALA A 43 4.19 -24.40 -63.06
N ARG A 44 2.97 -23.92 -63.23
CA ARG A 44 2.63 -22.84 -64.20
C ARG A 44 3.35 -21.54 -63.86
N LEU A 45 3.31 -21.14 -62.61
CA LEU A 45 4.03 -19.95 -62.12
C LEU A 45 5.51 -19.99 -62.49
N LEU A 46 6.17 -21.14 -62.37
CA LEU A 46 7.58 -21.31 -62.69
C LEU A 46 7.88 -21.24 -64.21
N GLY A 47 6.93 -21.68 -65.05
CA GLY A 47 7.03 -21.65 -66.51
C GLY A 47 6.77 -20.29 -67.15
N GLU A 48 6.22 -19.35 -66.42
CA GLU A 48 5.86 -18.01 -66.89
C GLU A 48 6.76 -16.95 -66.25
N GLU A 49 7.30 -16.05 -67.07
CA GLU A 49 8.00 -14.84 -66.56
C GLU A 49 6.97 -13.71 -66.42
N GLY A 50 7.04 -12.99 -65.30
CA GLY A 50 6.12 -11.87 -65.09
C GLY A 50 5.98 -11.40 -63.65
N PRO A 51 5.18 -10.36 -63.43
CA PRO A 51 5.04 -9.67 -62.14
C PRO A 51 4.64 -10.59 -60.97
N LEU A 52 3.79 -11.58 -61.23
CA LEU A 52 3.33 -12.54 -60.24
C LEU A 52 4.47 -13.44 -59.73
N LYS A 53 5.31 -13.96 -60.64
CA LYS A 53 6.46 -14.77 -60.27
C LYS A 53 7.44 -13.94 -59.46
N ASP A 54 7.74 -12.73 -59.94
CA ASP A 54 8.65 -11.80 -59.24
C ASP A 54 8.14 -11.48 -57.84
N PHE A 55 6.85 -11.25 -57.71
CA PHE A 55 6.19 -10.99 -56.40
C PHE A 55 6.30 -12.18 -55.45
N ILE A 56 5.94 -13.38 -55.89
CA ILE A 56 5.95 -14.59 -55.05
C ILE A 56 7.41 -14.91 -54.62
N VAL A 57 8.36 -14.89 -55.56
CA VAL A 57 9.77 -15.13 -55.26
C VAL A 57 10.32 -14.09 -54.31
N ALA A 58 10.01 -12.80 -54.51
CA ALA A 58 10.44 -11.74 -53.61
C ALA A 58 9.84 -11.92 -52.23
N THR A 59 8.53 -12.14 -52.09
CA THR A 59 7.80 -12.31 -50.81
C THR A 59 8.37 -13.46 -50.00
N LEU A 60 8.55 -14.65 -50.63
CA LEU A 60 9.10 -15.83 -49.93
C LEU A 60 10.58 -15.66 -49.58
N SER A 61 11.34 -14.81 -50.30
CA SER A 61 12.71 -14.46 -49.93
C SER A 61 12.76 -13.47 -48.73
N LEU A 62 11.75 -12.63 -48.57
CA LEU A 62 11.67 -11.60 -47.53
C LEU A 62 11.08 -12.12 -46.21
N SER A 63 10.17 -13.09 -46.28
CA SER A 63 9.51 -13.63 -45.07
C SER A 63 9.78 -15.12 -44.89
N PRO A 64 10.71 -15.50 -44.00
CA PRO A 64 10.91 -16.90 -43.64
C PRO A 64 9.61 -17.54 -43.12
N TYR A 65 8.79 -16.81 -42.38
CA TYR A 65 7.50 -17.31 -41.90
C TYR A 65 6.54 -17.71 -43.03
N LEU A 66 6.37 -16.87 -44.04
CA LEU A 66 5.49 -17.19 -45.20
C LEU A 66 6.08 -18.34 -46.03
N ARG A 67 7.41 -18.38 -46.17
CA ARG A 67 8.08 -19.49 -46.85
C ARG A 67 7.89 -20.83 -46.13
N ASP A 68 8.05 -20.84 -44.81
CA ASP A 68 7.82 -22.05 -43.99
C ASP A 68 6.36 -22.47 -43.98
N THR A 69 5.42 -21.52 -43.99
CA THR A 69 3.99 -21.78 -44.12
C THR A 69 3.66 -22.47 -45.44
N ALA A 70 4.21 -21.97 -46.56
CA ALA A 70 4.07 -22.60 -47.88
C ALA A 70 4.77 -23.96 -47.95
N ARG A 71 5.88 -24.18 -47.22
CA ARG A 71 6.56 -25.47 -47.12
C ARG A 71 5.75 -26.52 -46.37
N ILE A 72 5.06 -26.11 -45.28
CA ILE A 72 4.17 -27.01 -44.50
C ILE A 72 2.97 -27.41 -45.32
N ASP A 73 2.39 -26.49 -46.10
CA ASP A 73 1.23 -26.72 -46.95
C ASP A 73 1.37 -25.95 -48.28
N PRO A 74 2.04 -26.58 -49.31
CA PRO A 74 2.16 -25.97 -50.63
C PRO A 74 0.80 -25.75 -51.31
N GLY A 75 -0.24 -26.50 -50.90
CA GLY A 75 -1.61 -26.36 -51.42
C GLY A 75 -2.20 -24.97 -51.12
N LEU A 76 -1.80 -24.31 -50.01
CA LEU A 76 -2.20 -22.93 -49.73
C LEU A 76 -1.69 -21.94 -50.79
N LEU A 77 -0.41 -22.08 -51.19
CA LEU A 77 0.15 -21.24 -52.23
C LEU A 77 -0.53 -21.52 -53.56
N ALA A 78 -0.78 -22.81 -53.90
CA ALA A 78 -1.47 -23.17 -55.13
C ALA A 78 -2.89 -22.56 -55.20
N ARG A 79 -3.64 -22.63 -54.13
CA ARG A 79 -4.97 -21.99 -54.02
C ARG A 79 -4.88 -20.45 -54.12
N ALA A 80 -3.90 -19.82 -53.47
CA ALA A 80 -3.69 -18.38 -53.54
C ALA A 80 -3.46 -17.92 -55.01
N LEU A 81 -2.79 -18.74 -55.84
CA LEU A 81 -2.54 -18.42 -57.25
C LEU A 81 -3.80 -18.51 -58.10
N GLU A 82 -4.82 -19.30 -57.70
CA GLU A 82 -5.99 -19.60 -58.54
C GLU A 82 -7.30 -18.95 -58.04
N GLU A 83 -7.46 -18.79 -56.76
CA GLU A 83 -8.71 -18.29 -56.13
C GLU A 83 -8.78 -16.77 -56.06
N PRO A 84 -9.99 -16.15 -56.10
CA PRO A 84 -10.17 -14.76 -55.69
C PRO A 84 -9.83 -14.59 -54.21
N ILE A 85 -9.04 -13.58 -53.88
CA ILE A 85 -8.39 -13.45 -52.56
C ILE A 85 -9.42 -13.23 -51.44
N LEU A 86 -10.28 -12.24 -51.58
CA LEU A 86 -11.23 -11.86 -50.51
C LEU A 86 -12.27 -12.96 -50.24
N PRO A 87 -12.89 -13.59 -51.21
CA PRO A 87 -13.78 -14.71 -51.00
C PRO A 87 -13.12 -15.89 -50.28
N ALA A 88 -11.88 -16.23 -50.63
CA ALA A 88 -11.13 -17.31 -49.96
C ALA A 88 -10.88 -17.01 -48.50
N VAL A 89 -10.46 -15.79 -48.16
CA VAL A 89 -10.26 -15.36 -46.78
C VAL A 89 -11.58 -15.39 -46.00
N GLN A 90 -12.69 -14.88 -46.57
CA GLN A 90 -14.00 -14.90 -45.94
C GLN A 90 -14.52 -16.30 -45.68
N ALA A 91 -14.35 -17.22 -46.68
CA ALA A 91 -14.72 -18.62 -46.52
C ALA A 91 -13.94 -19.31 -45.38
N ALA A 92 -12.67 -19.02 -45.24
CA ALA A 92 -11.86 -19.55 -44.13
C ALA A 92 -12.31 -19.02 -42.78
N ILE A 93 -12.65 -17.71 -42.66
CA ILE A 93 -13.20 -17.10 -41.44
C ILE A 93 -14.58 -17.71 -41.09
N ASP A 94 -15.47 -17.87 -42.08
CA ASP A 94 -16.78 -18.49 -41.88
C ASP A 94 -16.65 -19.96 -41.48
N GLY A 95 -15.67 -20.67 -42.05
CA GLY A 95 -15.32 -22.02 -41.65
C GLY A 95 -14.84 -22.10 -40.20
N ALA A 96 -14.04 -21.16 -39.78
CA ALA A 96 -13.60 -21.03 -38.38
C ALA A 96 -14.77 -20.79 -37.41
N ARG A 97 -15.69 -19.89 -37.76
CA ARG A 97 -16.90 -19.62 -36.96
C ARG A 97 -17.78 -20.85 -36.76
N LYS A 98 -17.84 -21.76 -37.74
CA LYS A 98 -18.60 -23.00 -37.68
C LYS A 98 -17.81 -24.22 -37.22
N ALA A 99 -16.53 -24.05 -36.86
CA ALA A 99 -15.61 -25.15 -36.56
C ALA A 99 -16.03 -26.04 -35.38
N TRP A 100 -16.87 -25.53 -34.47
CA TRP A 100 -17.33 -26.20 -33.26
C TRP A 100 -18.41 -27.26 -33.49
N ARG A 101 -18.97 -27.35 -34.70
CA ARG A 101 -20.05 -28.31 -35.05
C ARG A 101 -19.82 -28.95 -36.43
N THR A 102 -20.43 -30.09 -36.68
CA THR A 102 -20.54 -30.76 -38.00
C THR A 102 -21.99 -31.14 -38.23
N GLU A 103 -22.33 -31.49 -39.49
CA GLU A 103 -23.63 -32.06 -39.81
C GLU A 103 -23.88 -33.43 -39.15
N ASP A 104 -22.79 -34.17 -38.86
CA ASP A 104 -22.82 -35.53 -38.34
C ASP A 104 -22.65 -35.66 -36.80
N GLY A 105 -22.60 -34.57 -36.03
CA GLY A 105 -22.50 -34.66 -34.58
C GLY A 105 -21.40 -33.83 -33.91
N GLU A 106 -21.00 -34.26 -32.70
CA GLU A 106 -20.04 -33.56 -31.84
C GLU A 106 -18.65 -33.45 -32.45
N VAL A 107 -18.03 -32.28 -32.27
CA VAL A 107 -16.63 -32.03 -32.55
C VAL A 107 -15.84 -32.12 -31.28
N THR A 108 -14.84 -33.03 -31.19
CA THR A 108 -13.93 -33.10 -30.06
C THR A 108 -13.06 -31.86 -30.00
N GLU A 109 -12.60 -31.49 -28.79
CA GLU A 109 -11.73 -30.34 -28.58
C GLU A 109 -10.45 -30.40 -29.45
N ALA A 110 -9.88 -31.59 -29.66
CA ALA A 110 -8.70 -31.80 -30.53
C ALA A 110 -9.01 -31.48 -32.00
N VAL A 111 -10.14 -31.86 -32.51
CA VAL A 111 -10.60 -31.55 -33.86
C VAL A 111 -10.86 -30.06 -34.02
N LEU A 112 -11.51 -29.43 -33.03
CA LEU A 112 -11.71 -27.98 -33.01
C LEU A 112 -10.36 -27.26 -33.06
N MET A 113 -9.43 -27.61 -32.18
CA MET A 113 -8.09 -27.02 -32.15
C MET A 113 -7.37 -27.10 -33.50
N THR A 114 -7.46 -28.24 -34.18
CA THR A 114 -6.88 -28.43 -35.52
C THR A 114 -7.53 -27.50 -36.56
N ARG A 115 -8.88 -27.45 -36.58
CA ARG A 115 -9.62 -26.61 -37.52
C ARG A 115 -9.33 -25.12 -37.34
N LEU A 116 -9.32 -24.63 -36.13
CA LEU A 116 -9.04 -23.23 -35.83
C LEU A 116 -7.60 -22.83 -36.23
N ARG A 117 -6.61 -23.69 -36.02
CA ARG A 117 -5.23 -23.45 -36.39
C ARG A 117 -5.03 -23.43 -37.91
N ARG A 118 -5.68 -24.33 -38.61
CA ARG A 118 -5.65 -24.33 -40.09
C ARG A 118 -6.31 -23.07 -40.66
N ALA A 119 -7.46 -22.66 -40.14
CA ALA A 119 -8.11 -21.41 -40.54
C ALA A 119 -7.18 -20.20 -40.29
N LYS A 120 -6.56 -20.12 -39.11
CA LYS A 120 -5.59 -19.05 -38.80
C LYS A 120 -4.41 -19.04 -39.77
N ARG A 121 -3.84 -20.18 -40.08
CA ARG A 121 -2.74 -20.31 -41.05
C ARG A 121 -3.16 -19.82 -42.43
N GLU A 122 -4.32 -20.25 -42.92
CA GLU A 122 -4.87 -19.88 -44.23
C GLU A 122 -5.15 -18.38 -44.33
N VAL A 123 -5.94 -17.80 -43.36
CA VAL A 123 -6.25 -16.36 -43.35
C VAL A 123 -4.99 -15.53 -43.22
N ALA A 124 -4.06 -15.87 -42.32
CA ALA A 124 -2.81 -15.13 -42.16
C ALA A 124 -1.94 -15.16 -43.43
N PHE A 125 -1.87 -16.28 -44.09
CA PHE A 125 -1.07 -16.43 -45.33
C PHE A 125 -1.67 -15.61 -46.49
N PHE A 126 -2.98 -15.78 -46.78
CA PHE A 126 -3.64 -15.03 -47.84
C PHE A 126 -3.62 -13.51 -47.61
N THR A 127 -3.95 -13.09 -46.39
CA THR A 127 -3.94 -11.65 -46.01
C THR A 127 -2.52 -11.07 -46.12
N ALA A 128 -1.48 -11.80 -45.68
CA ALA A 128 -0.11 -11.34 -45.80
C ALA A 128 0.36 -11.16 -47.23
N LEU A 129 0.02 -12.12 -48.11
CA LEU A 129 0.29 -11.99 -49.54
C LEU A 129 -0.45 -10.77 -50.14
N ALA A 130 -1.74 -10.58 -49.81
CA ALA A 130 -2.57 -9.46 -50.30
C ALA A 130 -2.07 -8.10 -49.78
N ASP A 131 -1.62 -8.04 -48.54
CA ASP A 131 -1.03 -6.82 -47.93
C ASP A 131 0.33 -6.47 -48.59
N LEU A 132 1.19 -7.46 -48.79
CA LEU A 132 2.46 -7.26 -49.52
C LEU A 132 2.26 -6.92 -51.00
N ALA A 133 1.21 -7.46 -51.63
CA ALA A 133 0.81 -7.15 -52.99
C ALA A 133 0.16 -5.78 -53.15
N ARG A 134 -0.13 -5.07 -52.05
CA ARG A 134 -0.88 -3.80 -52.00
C ARG A 134 -2.31 -3.93 -52.53
N ILE A 135 -2.87 -5.15 -52.57
CA ILE A 135 -4.29 -5.42 -52.89
C ILE A 135 -5.16 -5.10 -51.66
N PHE A 136 -4.68 -5.44 -50.47
CA PHE A 136 -5.23 -4.94 -49.19
C PHE A 136 -4.33 -3.85 -48.61
N ASP A 137 -4.96 -2.83 -48.06
CA ASP A 137 -4.27 -1.88 -47.20
C ASP A 137 -4.26 -2.37 -45.73
N ALA A 138 -3.55 -1.67 -44.85
CA ALA A 138 -3.49 -2.06 -43.43
C ALA A 138 -4.88 -2.03 -42.75
N ARG A 139 -5.83 -1.18 -43.19
CA ARG A 139 -7.18 -1.12 -42.67
C ARG A 139 -7.93 -2.42 -42.94
N ARG A 140 -7.91 -2.88 -44.20
CA ARG A 140 -8.57 -4.13 -44.63
C ARG A 140 -7.91 -5.33 -43.98
N THR A 141 -6.61 -5.35 -43.88
CA THR A 141 -5.83 -6.42 -43.24
C THR A 141 -6.19 -6.58 -41.77
N THR A 142 -6.18 -5.46 -40.99
CA THR A 142 -6.51 -5.52 -39.56
C THR A 142 -7.98 -5.91 -39.31
N ALA A 143 -8.91 -5.47 -40.15
CA ALA A 143 -10.31 -5.87 -40.05
C ALA A 143 -10.48 -7.41 -40.25
N LEU A 144 -9.87 -8.00 -41.29
CA LEU A 144 -9.96 -9.43 -41.55
C LEU A 144 -9.28 -10.28 -40.46
N LEU A 145 -8.12 -9.82 -39.91
CA LEU A 145 -7.48 -10.48 -38.78
C LEU A 145 -8.33 -10.40 -37.50
N THR A 146 -9.02 -9.30 -37.30
CA THR A 146 -9.97 -9.15 -36.19
C THR A 146 -11.18 -10.07 -36.35
N ASP A 147 -11.78 -10.13 -37.54
CA ASP A 147 -12.90 -11.02 -37.86
C ASP A 147 -12.52 -12.51 -37.63
N LEU A 148 -11.30 -12.89 -37.96
CA LEU A 148 -10.77 -14.21 -37.64
C LEU A 148 -10.68 -14.45 -36.13
N ALA A 149 -10.16 -13.47 -35.38
CA ALA A 149 -10.01 -13.60 -33.94
C ALA A 149 -11.38 -13.72 -33.23
N GLU A 150 -12.35 -12.92 -33.66
CA GLU A 150 -13.74 -13.01 -33.20
C GLU A 150 -14.38 -14.38 -33.55
N ALA A 151 -14.21 -14.85 -34.79
CA ALA A 151 -14.74 -16.13 -35.26
C ALA A 151 -14.16 -17.32 -34.48
N THR A 152 -12.84 -17.33 -34.27
CA THR A 152 -12.16 -18.41 -33.55
C THR A 152 -12.48 -18.40 -32.05
N THR A 153 -12.60 -17.23 -31.43
CA THR A 153 -12.97 -17.08 -30.03
C THR A 153 -14.42 -17.49 -29.82
N SER A 154 -15.34 -17.05 -30.67
CA SER A 154 -16.75 -17.45 -30.64
C SER A 154 -16.91 -18.96 -30.77
N ALA A 155 -16.25 -19.59 -31.77
CA ALA A 155 -16.34 -21.04 -31.96
C ALA A 155 -15.78 -21.83 -30.76
N ALA A 156 -14.71 -21.35 -30.14
CA ALA A 156 -14.19 -21.96 -28.93
C ALA A 156 -15.15 -21.84 -27.73
N ILE A 157 -15.80 -20.68 -27.55
CA ILE A 157 -16.79 -20.47 -26.49
C ILE A 157 -18.05 -21.33 -26.73
N ASP A 158 -18.54 -21.38 -27.95
CA ASP A 158 -19.71 -22.20 -28.30
C ASP A 158 -19.48 -23.71 -28.02
N HIS A 159 -18.31 -24.22 -28.38
CA HIS A 159 -17.89 -25.58 -28.04
C HIS A 159 -17.81 -25.81 -26.52
N LEU A 160 -17.23 -24.86 -25.77
CA LEU A 160 -17.06 -25.01 -24.33
C LEU A 160 -18.39 -24.93 -23.58
N LEU A 161 -19.31 -24.06 -23.99
CA LEU A 161 -20.64 -23.96 -23.44
C LEU A 161 -21.46 -25.24 -23.70
N LEU A 162 -21.42 -25.76 -24.94
CA LEU A 162 -22.08 -27.02 -25.27
C LEU A 162 -21.51 -28.19 -24.46
N SER A 163 -20.20 -28.34 -24.39
CA SER A 163 -19.51 -29.35 -23.56
C SER A 163 -19.89 -29.25 -22.06
N ALA A 164 -20.05 -28.03 -21.53
CA ALA A 164 -20.49 -27.83 -20.15
C ALA A 164 -21.99 -28.19 -19.95
N HIS A 165 -22.79 -27.94 -20.94
CA HIS A 165 -24.20 -28.37 -20.96
C HIS A 165 -24.33 -29.90 -20.94
N GLU A 166 -23.64 -30.59 -21.84
CA GLU A 166 -23.65 -32.06 -21.96
C GLU A 166 -23.12 -32.74 -20.70
N SER A 167 -22.12 -32.11 -20.02
CA SER A 167 -21.60 -32.60 -18.73
C SER A 167 -22.48 -32.25 -17.52
N GLY A 168 -23.67 -31.62 -17.73
CA GLY A 168 -24.62 -31.26 -16.68
C GLY A 168 -24.14 -30.14 -15.74
N LYS A 169 -23.19 -29.34 -16.13
CA LYS A 169 -22.71 -28.18 -15.36
C LYS A 169 -23.49 -26.89 -15.66
N LEU A 170 -23.96 -26.76 -16.88
CA LEU A 170 -24.79 -25.66 -17.37
C LEU A 170 -26.06 -26.18 -17.99
N THR A 171 -27.11 -25.35 -18.03
CA THR A 171 -28.37 -25.62 -18.77
C THR A 171 -28.55 -24.49 -19.78
N LEU A 172 -28.20 -24.75 -21.05
CA LEU A 172 -28.33 -23.77 -22.12
C LEU A 172 -29.79 -23.61 -22.59
N PRO A 173 -30.25 -22.38 -22.89
CA PRO A 173 -31.56 -22.12 -23.44
C PRO A 173 -31.77 -22.78 -24.82
N ASP A 174 -30.72 -22.73 -25.67
CA ASP A 174 -30.71 -23.35 -27.01
C ASP A 174 -29.33 -23.97 -27.30
N PRO A 175 -29.14 -25.28 -27.16
CA PRO A 175 -27.88 -25.95 -27.48
C PRO A 175 -27.42 -25.82 -28.95
N ALA A 176 -28.34 -25.48 -29.91
CA ALA A 176 -27.96 -25.19 -31.29
C ALA A 176 -27.31 -23.81 -31.44
N ARG A 177 -27.46 -22.92 -30.47
CA ARG A 177 -26.89 -21.57 -30.38
C ARG A 177 -26.36 -21.31 -28.96
N PRO A 178 -25.29 -21.98 -28.54
CA PRO A 178 -24.87 -22.07 -27.14
C PRO A 178 -24.62 -20.71 -26.45
N SER A 179 -24.16 -19.74 -27.21
CA SER A 179 -23.85 -18.38 -26.70
C SER A 179 -25.10 -17.53 -26.43
N GLU A 180 -26.22 -17.75 -27.19
CA GLU A 180 -27.41 -16.90 -27.09
C GLU A 180 -28.16 -17.18 -25.77
N GLY A 181 -28.39 -16.13 -24.98
CA GLY A 181 -29.05 -16.23 -23.67
C GLY A 181 -28.21 -16.93 -22.60
N SER A 182 -26.94 -17.21 -22.88
CA SER A 182 -26.03 -17.84 -21.90
C SER A 182 -25.58 -16.89 -20.77
N GLY A 183 -25.71 -15.58 -20.96
CA GLY A 183 -25.19 -14.59 -20.04
C GLY A 183 -23.64 -14.59 -19.91
N LEU A 184 -22.93 -15.47 -20.63
CA LEU A 184 -21.47 -15.44 -20.67
C LEU A 184 -21.02 -14.34 -21.63
N ILE A 185 -20.28 -13.36 -21.13
CA ILE A 185 -19.81 -12.17 -21.85
C ILE A 185 -18.30 -12.27 -22.04
N VAL A 186 -17.83 -12.25 -23.29
CA VAL A 186 -16.40 -12.15 -23.61
C VAL A 186 -16.17 -10.83 -24.33
N LEU A 187 -15.49 -9.90 -23.66
CA LEU A 187 -15.12 -8.62 -24.24
C LEU A 187 -13.71 -8.70 -24.84
N GLY A 188 -13.58 -8.28 -26.09
CA GLY A 188 -12.32 -7.96 -26.72
C GLY A 188 -11.91 -6.54 -26.35
N MET A 189 -10.67 -6.40 -25.87
CA MET A 189 -10.08 -5.12 -25.45
C MET A 189 -9.02 -4.67 -26.45
N GLY A 190 -8.49 -3.45 -26.27
CA GLY A 190 -7.37 -2.94 -27.04
C GLY A 190 -7.56 -3.02 -28.56
N LYS A 191 -6.60 -3.62 -29.28
CA LYS A 191 -6.64 -3.75 -30.75
C LYS A 191 -7.79 -4.64 -31.22
N LEU A 192 -8.13 -5.71 -30.48
CA LEU A 192 -9.24 -6.59 -30.81
C LEU A 192 -10.57 -5.84 -30.75
N GLY A 193 -10.83 -5.12 -29.66
CA GLY A 193 -12.08 -4.37 -29.48
C GLY A 193 -12.24 -3.18 -30.43
N ALA A 194 -11.12 -2.60 -30.91
CA ALA A 194 -11.09 -1.53 -31.89
C ALA A 194 -11.18 -2.00 -33.37
N ALA A 195 -11.21 -3.31 -33.61
CA ALA A 195 -11.09 -3.91 -34.96
C ALA A 195 -9.77 -3.58 -35.66
N GLU A 196 -8.69 -3.48 -34.92
CA GLU A 196 -7.35 -3.05 -35.40
C GLU A 196 -6.27 -4.13 -35.11
N LEU A 197 -6.60 -5.44 -35.15
CA LEU A 197 -5.69 -6.53 -34.75
C LEU A 197 -4.58 -6.77 -35.80
N ASN A 198 -3.35 -7.05 -35.32
CA ASN A 198 -2.19 -7.37 -36.18
C ASN A 198 -2.00 -8.87 -36.34
N TYR A 199 -1.01 -9.28 -37.23
CA TYR A 199 -0.65 -10.68 -37.52
C TYR A 199 -0.23 -11.47 -36.29
N SER A 200 0.61 -10.91 -35.44
CA SER A 200 1.22 -11.58 -34.28
C SER A 200 0.92 -10.83 -32.97
N SER A 201 -0.29 -10.28 -32.83
CA SER A 201 -0.79 -9.72 -31.58
C SER A 201 -1.28 -10.82 -30.64
N ASP A 202 -1.20 -10.57 -29.35
CA ASP A 202 -2.10 -11.17 -28.37
C ASP A 202 -3.52 -10.57 -28.51
N ILE A 203 -4.49 -11.33 -28.07
CA ILE A 203 -5.86 -10.86 -27.90
C ILE A 203 -6.11 -10.58 -26.41
N ASP A 204 -6.41 -9.32 -26.11
CA ASP A 204 -6.77 -8.91 -24.75
C ASP A 204 -8.26 -9.23 -24.52
N LEU A 205 -8.54 -10.08 -23.53
CA LEU A 205 -9.91 -10.50 -23.21
C LEU A 205 -10.27 -10.19 -21.75
N VAL A 206 -11.54 -9.82 -21.54
CA VAL A 206 -12.16 -9.75 -20.21
C VAL A 206 -13.43 -10.57 -20.24
N VAL A 207 -13.61 -11.46 -19.25
CA VAL A 207 -14.76 -12.39 -19.22
C VAL A 207 -15.63 -12.11 -18.01
N PHE A 208 -16.90 -11.85 -18.30
CA PHE A 208 -17.95 -11.71 -17.28
C PHE A 208 -19.05 -12.76 -17.50
N PHE A 209 -19.85 -12.98 -16.48
CA PHE A 209 -21.07 -13.78 -16.60
C PHE A 209 -22.22 -13.13 -15.82
N ASP A 210 -23.41 -13.25 -16.35
CA ASP A 210 -24.64 -12.77 -15.72
C ASP A 210 -25.26 -13.90 -14.90
N PRO A 211 -25.28 -13.84 -13.56
CA PRO A 211 -25.95 -14.82 -12.72
C PRO A 211 -27.46 -14.91 -12.97
N MET A 212 -28.09 -13.82 -13.45
CA MET A 212 -29.50 -13.76 -13.71
C MET A 212 -29.91 -14.54 -14.98
N ALA A 213 -28.98 -14.89 -15.84
CA ALA A 213 -29.23 -15.82 -16.95
C ALA A 213 -29.63 -17.22 -16.49
N GLY A 214 -29.31 -17.60 -15.25
CA GLY A 214 -29.75 -18.81 -14.57
C GLY A 214 -29.29 -20.11 -15.20
N ILE A 215 -28.23 -20.10 -16.01
CA ILE A 215 -27.76 -21.30 -16.74
C ILE A 215 -26.87 -22.22 -15.87
N ALA A 216 -26.28 -21.75 -14.79
CA ALA A 216 -25.49 -22.59 -13.89
C ALA A 216 -26.40 -23.53 -13.10
N VAL A 217 -26.17 -24.84 -13.21
CA VAL A 217 -26.97 -25.87 -12.49
C VAL A 217 -26.81 -25.68 -10.97
N ASP A 218 -25.61 -25.38 -10.51
CA ASP A 218 -25.33 -24.93 -9.14
C ASP A 218 -24.84 -23.49 -9.16
N PRO A 219 -25.64 -22.51 -8.72
CA PRO A 219 -25.26 -21.11 -8.67
C PRO A 219 -24.03 -20.84 -7.75
N SER A 220 -23.81 -21.67 -6.73
CA SER A 220 -22.66 -21.50 -5.81
C SER A 220 -21.34 -21.87 -6.47
N GLU A 221 -21.34 -22.74 -7.46
CA GLU A 221 -20.18 -23.15 -8.27
C GLU A 221 -20.00 -22.30 -9.55
N ALA A 222 -20.88 -21.33 -9.84
CA ALA A 222 -20.87 -20.58 -11.10
C ALA A 222 -19.51 -19.96 -11.41
N VAL A 223 -18.88 -19.25 -10.45
CA VAL A 223 -17.56 -18.62 -10.60
C VAL A 223 -16.49 -19.65 -11.00
N GLU A 224 -16.48 -20.81 -10.35
CA GLU A 224 -15.50 -21.86 -10.64
C GLU A 224 -15.75 -22.49 -12.01
N THR A 225 -17.02 -22.75 -12.34
CA THR A 225 -17.43 -23.33 -13.63
C THR A 225 -17.02 -22.42 -14.78
N PHE A 226 -17.36 -21.14 -14.76
CA PHE A 226 -16.98 -20.19 -15.81
C PHE A 226 -15.46 -19.95 -15.83
N SER A 227 -14.78 -19.87 -14.69
CA SER A 227 -13.32 -19.76 -14.65
C SER A 227 -12.62 -21.00 -15.25
N ARG A 228 -13.21 -22.18 -15.13
CA ARG A 228 -12.71 -23.41 -15.77
C ARG A 228 -12.89 -23.36 -17.29
N LEU A 229 -14.05 -22.85 -17.78
CA LEU A 229 -14.25 -22.61 -19.21
C LEU A 229 -13.20 -21.65 -19.77
N VAL A 230 -12.93 -20.55 -19.07
CA VAL A 230 -11.90 -19.57 -19.50
C VAL A 230 -10.51 -20.21 -19.55
N ARG A 231 -10.12 -21.06 -18.57
CA ARG A 231 -8.84 -21.79 -18.64
C ARG A 231 -8.76 -22.70 -19.87
N ARG A 232 -9.86 -23.38 -20.22
CA ARG A 232 -9.95 -24.21 -21.44
C ARG A 232 -9.89 -23.34 -22.71
N LEU A 233 -10.57 -22.18 -22.74
CA LEU A 233 -10.47 -21.22 -23.85
C LEU A 233 -9.01 -20.82 -24.09
N ILE A 234 -8.30 -20.40 -23.05
CA ILE A 234 -6.87 -20.05 -23.14
C ILE A 234 -6.08 -21.20 -23.76
N ARG A 235 -6.30 -22.43 -23.30
CA ARG A 235 -5.61 -23.61 -23.84
C ARG A 235 -5.94 -23.83 -25.33
N ILE A 236 -7.21 -23.79 -25.73
CA ILE A 236 -7.63 -23.94 -27.12
C ILE A 236 -6.93 -22.92 -28.01
N MET A 237 -6.85 -21.65 -27.57
CA MET A 237 -6.33 -20.56 -28.40
C MET A 237 -4.80 -20.54 -28.47
N GLN A 238 -4.08 -20.76 -27.38
CA GLN A 238 -2.64 -20.47 -27.33
C GLN A 238 -1.71 -21.70 -27.27
N GLU A 239 -2.25 -22.93 -26.97
CA GLU A 239 -1.41 -24.12 -26.94
C GLU A 239 -0.81 -24.41 -28.33
N ARG A 240 0.50 -24.65 -28.38
CA ARG A 240 1.19 -25.02 -29.62
C ARG A 240 1.04 -26.50 -29.90
N THR A 241 0.44 -26.82 -31.03
CA THR A 241 0.32 -28.19 -31.56
C THR A 241 1.17 -28.33 -32.84
N ALA A 242 1.12 -29.50 -33.53
CA ALA A 242 1.73 -29.68 -34.86
C ALA A 242 1.19 -28.67 -35.90
N ASP A 243 -0.06 -28.22 -35.75
CA ASP A 243 -0.68 -27.20 -36.61
C ASP A 243 -0.39 -25.75 -36.20
N GLY A 244 0.39 -25.51 -35.14
CA GLY A 244 0.72 -24.17 -34.58
C GLY A 244 -0.20 -23.78 -33.44
N TYR A 245 -0.49 -22.49 -33.33
CA TYR A 245 -1.42 -21.89 -32.33
C TYR A 245 -2.41 -20.95 -33.06
N VAL A 246 -3.50 -20.56 -32.36
CA VAL A 246 -4.47 -19.60 -32.93
C VAL A 246 -4.08 -18.17 -32.57
N PHE A 247 -4.25 -17.78 -31.30
CA PHE A 247 -3.82 -16.50 -30.77
C PHE A 247 -3.29 -16.68 -29.34
N ARG A 248 -2.30 -15.86 -28.95
CA ARG A 248 -1.93 -15.65 -27.54
C ARG A 248 -3.05 -14.88 -26.87
N THR A 249 -3.40 -15.21 -25.64
CA THR A 249 -4.51 -14.59 -24.88
C THR A 249 -3.98 -13.87 -23.65
N ASP A 250 -4.44 -12.64 -23.42
CA ASP A 250 -4.14 -11.85 -22.24
C ASP A 250 -5.43 -11.47 -21.49
N LEU A 251 -5.53 -11.83 -20.19
CA LEU A 251 -6.67 -11.53 -19.34
C LEU A 251 -6.32 -10.53 -18.22
N ARG A 252 -5.21 -9.83 -18.33
CA ARG A 252 -4.73 -8.91 -17.29
C ARG A 252 -5.55 -7.61 -17.19
N LEU A 253 -6.41 -7.30 -18.15
CA LEU A 253 -7.29 -6.12 -18.12
C LEU A 253 -8.59 -6.34 -17.32
N ARG A 254 -8.78 -7.53 -16.70
CA ARG A 254 -9.92 -7.75 -15.80
C ARG A 254 -9.77 -6.99 -14.49
N PRO A 255 -10.87 -6.71 -13.75
CA PRO A 255 -10.83 -6.04 -12.44
C PRO A 255 -9.83 -6.68 -11.48
N ASP A 256 -8.90 -5.93 -10.92
CA ASP A 256 -7.87 -6.38 -9.97
C ASP A 256 -7.32 -7.80 -10.25
N PRO A 257 -6.52 -8.00 -11.30
CA PRO A 257 -6.11 -9.33 -11.76
C PRO A 257 -5.34 -10.16 -10.73
N GLY A 258 -4.79 -9.51 -9.70
CA GLY A 258 -4.08 -10.18 -8.60
C GLY A 258 -5.00 -10.79 -7.54
N ALA A 259 -6.29 -10.41 -7.51
CA ALA A 259 -7.23 -10.81 -6.47
C ALA A 259 -8.53 -11.43 -6.99
N THR A 260 -8.81 -11.34 -8.30
CA THR A 260 -10.06 -11.79 -8.89
C THR A 260 -9.93 -13.07 -9.72
N PRO A 261 -10.97 -13.89 -9.81
CA PRO A 261 -11.01 -15.06 -10.69
C PRO A 261 -10.97 -14.67 -12.17
N LEU A 262 -10.80 -15.65 -13.06
CA LEU A 262 -10.74 -15.42 -14.51
C LEU A 262 -12.08 -15.01 -15.13
N ALA A 263 -13.19 -15.44 -14.53
CA ALA A 263 -14.53 -15.00 -14.88
C ALA A 263 -15.19 -14.37 -13.64
N ILE A 264 -15.79 -13.19 -13.81
CA ILE A 264 -16.34 -12.36 -12.73
C ILE A 264 -17.83 -12.14 -13.03
N SER A 265 -18.69 -12.16 -12.00
CA SER A 265 -20.11 -11.82 -12.21
C SER A 265 -20.28 -10.34 -12.58
N VAL A 266 -21.26 -10.04 -13.40
CA VAL A 266 -21.62 -8.67 -13.82
C VAL A 266 -21.80 -7.76 -12.61
N ASP A 267 -22.53 -8.20 -11.58
CA ASP A 267 -22.77 -7.43 -10.36
C ASP A 267 -21.46 -7.06 -9.63
N SER A 268 -20.56 -8.05 -9.48
CA SER A 268 -19.26 -7.82 -8.86
C SER A 268 -18.38 -6.87 -9.67
N ALA A 269 -18.45 -6.96 -11.01
CA ALA A 269 -17.74 -6.08 -11.91
C ALA A 269 -18.25 -4.63 -11.82
N MET A 270 -19.58 -4.44 -11.83
CA MET A 270 -20.20 -3.12 -11.68
C MET A 270 -19.82 -2.47 -10.34
N LEU A 271 -19.95 -3.23 -9.24
CA LEU A 271 -19.55 -2.75 -7.92
C LEU A 271 -18.07 -2.33 -7.86
N TYR A 272 -17.20 -3.11 -8.54
CA TYR A 272 -15.77 -2.76 -8.64
C TYR A 272 -15.56 -1.46 -9.41
N TYR A 273 -16.14 -1.34 -10.62
CA TYR A 273 -15.91 -0.15 -11.46
C TYR A 273 -16.53 1.13 -10.88
N GLU A 274 -17.68 1.04 -10.22
CA GLU A 274 -18.32 2.17 -9.54
C GLU A 274 -17.51 2.63 -8.31
N GLY A 275 -16.98 1.70 -7.52
CA GLY A 275 -16.32 2.01 -6.24
C GLY A 275 -14.80 2.10 -6.33
N ARG A 276 -14.14 1.34 -7.22
CA ARG A 276 -12.67 1.14 -7.25
C ARG A 276 -12.03 1.31 -8.61
N GLY A 277 -12.83 1.44 -9.69
CA GLY A 277 -12.32 1.52 -11.06
C GLY A 277 -11.30 2.65 -11.26
N GLN A 278 -10.19 2.33 -11.94
CA GLN A 278 -9.05 3.22 -12.18
C GLN A 278 -9.22 4.00 -13.49
N ASN A 279 -8.55 5.16 -13.62
CA ASN A 279 -8.59 5.95 -14.86
C ASN A 279 -7.97 5.24 -16.06
N TRP A 280 -6.95 4.39 -15.86
CA TRP A 280 -6.39 3.58 -16.93
C TRP A 280 -7.37 2.49 -17.43
N GLU A 281 -8.22 1.95 -16.54
CA GLU A 281 -9.29 1.02 -16.93
C GLU A 281 -10.36 1.74 -17.76
N ARG A 282 -10.71 2.98 -17.41
CA ARG A 282 -11.59 3.82 -18.26
C ARG A 282 -11.03 3.93 -19.67
N ALA A 283 -9.73 4.25 -19.83
CA ALA A 283 -9.06 4.33 -21.12
C ALA A 283 -9.10 2.98 -21.87
N ALA A 284 -8.89 1.86 -21.16
CA ALA A 284 -8.96 0.51 -21.76
C ALA A 284 -10.37 0.18 -22.27
N PHE A 285 -11.42 0.52 -21.51
CA PHE A 285 -12.81 0.25 -21.86
C PHE A 285 -13.34 1.11 -23.01
N ILE A 286 -12.68 2.20 -23.43
CA ILE A 286 -13.03 2.93 -24.65
C ILE A 286 -13.07 1.99 -25.85
N LYS A 287 -12.11 1.06 -25.93
CA LYS A 287 -11.99 0.10 -27.03
C LYS A 287 -12.73 -1.23 -26.79
N ALA A 288 -13.44 -1.40 -25.68
CA ALA A 288 -14.11 -2.64 -25.34
C ALA A 288 -15.27 -2.96 -26.31
N LYS A 289 -15.34 -4.23 -26.77
CA LYS A 289 -16.38 -4.76 -27.66
C LYS A 289 -16.73 -6.20 -27.27
N PRO A 290 -18.03 -6.60 -27.23
CA PRO A 290 -18.37 -8.02 -27.13
C PRO A 290 -17.91 -8.77 -28.39
N VAL A 291 -17.10 -9.83 -28.21
CA VAL A 291 -16.50 -10.59 -29.30
C VAL A 291 -16.92 -12.06 -29.34
N ALA A 292 -17.42 -12.59 -28.21
CA ALA A 292 -17.93 -13.96 -28.10
C ALA A 292 -18.88 -14.09 -26.90
N GLY A 293 -19.56 -15.22 -26.78
CA GLY A 293 -20.58 -15.43 -25.78
C GLY A 293 -21.88 -14.68 -26.11
N ASP A 294 -22.60 -14.25 -25.09
CA ASP A 294 -23.86 -13.51 -25.26
C ASP A 294 -23.59 -12.05 -25.61
N LEU A 295 -23.58 -11.77 -26.93
CA LEU A 295 -23.24 -10.42 -27.43
C LEU A 295 -24.27 -9.37 -26.97
N ARG A 296 -25.55 -9.75 -26.77
CA ARG A 296 -26.60 -8.83 -26.30
C ARG A 296 -26.38 -8.46 -24.84
N ALA A 297 -26.09 -9.45 -24.00
CA ALA A 297 -25.73 -9.21 -22.61
C ALA A 297 -24.47 -8.35 -22.50
N GLY A 298 -23.47 -8.58 -23.38
CA GLY A 298 -22.24 -7.79 -23.45
C GLY A 298 -22.48 -6.33 -23.83
N GLU A 299 -23.31 -6.03 -24.82
CA GLU A 299 -23.65 -4.64 -25.18
C GLU A 299 -24.49 -3.97 -24.09
N ALA A 300 -25.38 -4.70 -23.40
CA ALA A 300 -26.12 -4.18 -22.25
C ALA A 300 -25.18 -3.78 -21.12
N PHE A 301 -24.22 -4.66 -20.77
CA PHE A 301 -23.18 -4.38 -19.77
C PHE A 301 -22.35 -3.13 -20.11
N LEU A 302 -21.85 -3.01 -21.35
CA LEU A 302 -21.07 -1.84 -21.76
C LEU A 302 -21.88 -0.55 -21.75
N LYS A 303 -23.18 -0.61 -22.05
CA LYS A 303 -24.08 0.53 -21.94
C LYS A 303 -24.25 0.98 -20.48
N GLU A 304 -24.40 0.04 -19.57
CA GLU A 304 -24.49 0.31 -18.14
C GLU A 304 -23.16 0.88 -17.58
N LEU A 305 -22.01 0.37 -18.06
CA LEU A 305 -20.68 0.83 -17.67
C LEU A 305 -20.31 2.21 -18.26
N THR A 306 -21.08 2.75 -19.20
CA THR A 306 -20.80 4.03 -19.89
C THR A 306 -20.54 5.22 -18.93
N PRO A 307 -21.29 5.41 -17.81
CA PRO A 307 -21.00 6.50 -16.86
C PRO A 307 -19.64 6.39 -16.17
N PHE A 308 -19.13 5.17 -15.96
CA PHE A 308 -17.79 4.95 -15.46
C PHE A 308 -16.74 5.36 -16.49
N VAL A 309 -16.87 4.93 -17.75
CA VAL A 309 -15.91 5.19 -18.82
C VAL A 309 -15.89 6.69 -19.19
N PHE A 310 -17.07 7.28 -19.41
CA PHE A 310 -17.25 8.65 -19.89
C PHE A 310 -17.98 9.50 -18.84
N ARG A 311 -17.24 10.09 -17.90
CA ARG A 311 -17.79 10.97 -16.86
C ARG A 311 -18.34 12.26 -17.45
N LYS A 312 -19.48 12.72 -16.93
CA LYS A 312 -20.15 13.93 -17.40
C LYS A 312 -19.41 15.22 -17.03
N TYR A 313 -18.73 15.23 -15.90
CA TYR A 313 -17.97 16.38 -15.40
C TYR A 313 -16.48 16.08 -15.50
N LEU A 314 -15.74 17.14 -15.90
CA LEU A 314 -14.29 17.08 -15.97
C LEU A 314 -13.74 16.95 -14.54
N ASP A 315 -13.08 15.84 -14.29
CA ASP A 315 -12.36 15.63 -13.05
C ASP A 315 -10.91 16.08 -13.28
N TYR A 316 -10.47 17.12 -12.58
CA TYR A 316 -9.10 17.63 -12.67
C TYR A 316 -8.06 16.54 -12.32
N ALA A 317 -8.41 15.60 -11.44
CA ALA A 317 -7.57 14.47 -11.12
C ALA A 317 -7.46 13.48 -12.28
N ALA A 318 -8.50 13.30 -13.11
CA ALA A 318 -8.40 12.49 -14.33
C ALA A 318 -7.42 13.11 -15.33
N ILE A 319 -7.29 14.44 -15.39
CA ILE A 319 -6.27 15.11 -16.21
C ILE A 319 -4.87 14.87 -15.64
N ALA A 320 -4.68 14.99 -14.33
CA ALA A 320 -3.41 14.71 -13.68
C ALA A 320 -2.96 13.24 -13.84
N ASP A 321 -3.91 12.28 -13.76
CA ASP A 321 -3.64 10.86 -14.04
C ASP A 321 -3.34 10.61 -15.52
N ILE A 322 -4.00 11.29 -16.43
CA ILE A 322 -3.69 11.27 -17.86
C ILE A 322 -2.25 11.80 -18.10
N HIS A 323 -1.83 12.83 -17.38
CA HIS A 323 -0.45 13.31 -17.38
C HIS A 323 0.54 12.32 -16.75
N SER A 324 0.10 11.60 -15.72
CA SER A 324 0.87 10.52 -15.11
C SER A 324 1.07 9.35 -16.10
N ILE A 325 0.01 8.92 -16.78
CA ILE A 325 0.06 7.90 -17.84
C ILE A 325 0.98 8.35 -18.98
N LYS A 326 0.98 9.64 -19.35
CA LYS A 326 1.93 10.23 -20.31
C LYS A 326 3.37 10.06 -19.86
N ARG A 327 3.69 10.45 -18.63
CA ARG A 327 5.04 10.30 -18.07
C ARG A 327 5.48 8.84 -18.10
N GLN A 328 4.58 7.91 -17.79
CA GLN A 328 4.80 6.45 -17.85
C GLN A 328 5.19 5.97 -19.26
N ILE A 329 4.58 6.50 -20.30
CA ILE A 329 4.85 6.14 -21.69
C ILE A 329 6.21 6.67 -22.15
N HIS A 330 6.58 7.91 -21.78
CA HIS A 330 7.84 8.52 -22.19
C HIS A 330 9.09 7.99 -21.45
N VAL A 331 8.96 7.58 -20.19
CA VAL A 331 10.11 7.18 -19.37
C VAL A 331 10.46 5.70 -19.53
N HIS A 332 9.56 4.90 -20.13
CA HIS A 332 9.69 3.44 -20.14
C HIS A 332 10.86 2.85 -20.97
N LYS A 333 11.61 3.65 -21.74
CA LYS A 333 12.90 3.22 -22.34
C LYS A 333 13.70 4.44 -22.79
N GLY A 334 14.84 4.68 -22.17
CA GLY A 334 15.88 5.69 -22.41
C GLY A 334 16.27 5.99 -23.86
N HIS A 335 15.33 6.43 -24.67
CA HIS A 335 15.58 6.86 -26.04
C HIS A 335 15.46 8.39 -26.09
N GLY A 336 16.57 9.07 -25.79
CA GLY A 336 16.68 10.53 -25.87
C GLY A 336 16.50 11.12 -27.26
N GLU A 337 16.70 10.32 -28.33
CA GLU A 337 16.58 10.76 -29.72
C GLU A 337 15.82 9.72 -30.56
N ILE A 338 15.08 10.20 -31.61
CA ILE A 338 14.43 9.34 -32.59
C ILE A 338 15.52 8.69 -33.44
N ALA A 339 15.78 7.41 -33.21
CA ALA A 339 16.69 6.57 -34.00
C ALA A 339 15.90 5.54 -34.81
N VAL A 340 16.39 5.13 -36.00
CA VAL A 340 15.72 4.12 -36.83
C VAL A 340 16.05 2.71 -36.31
N LYS A 341 17.34 2.40 -36.16
CA LYS A 341 17.82 1.08 -35.71
C LYS A 341 17.41 0.86 -34.23
N GLY A 342 16.77 -0.26 -33.96
CA GLY A 342 16.31 -0.59 -32.63
C GLY A 342 15.10 0.24 -32.14
N HIS A 343 14.52 1.11 -32.97
CA HIS A 343 13.36 1.90 -32.58
C HIS A 343 12.12 1.03 -32.39
N ASN A 344 11.39 1.28 -31.28
CA ASN A 344 10.11 0.63 -31.03
C ASN A 344 8.98 1.47 -31.63
N VAL A 345 8.43 1.04 -32.78
CA VAL A 345 7.40 1.79 -33.53
C VAL A 345 6.07 1.91 -32.78
N LYS A 346 5.84 1.12 -31.74
CA LYS A 346 4.64 1.20 -30.90
C LYS A 346 4.83 2.08 -29.66
N LEU A 347 5.87 1.81 -28.85
CA LEU A 347 6.12 2.43 -27.56
C LEU A 347 7.19 3.53 -27.59
N GLY A 348 7.99 3.60 -28.65
CA GLY A 348 9.04 4.62 -28.84
C GLY A 348 8.42 5.99 -29.12
N ARG A 349 9.27 7.03 -29.04
CA ARG A 349 8.89 8.42 -29.25
C ARG A 349 8.37 8.62 -30.68
N GLY A 350 7.21 9.26 -30.83
CA GLY A 350 6.52 9.39 -32.10
C GLY A 350 5.79 8.12 -32.58
N GLY A 351 5.67 7.07 -31.72
CA GLY A 351 5.10 5.78 -32.11
C GLY A 351 3.57 5.72 -32.05
N ILE A 352 3.03 4.55 -32.45
CA ILE A 352 1.60 4.25 -32.54
C ILE A 352 0.87 4.59 -31.23
N ARG A 353 1.46 4.27 -30.09
CA ARG A 353 0.85 4.49 -28.76
C ARG A 353 0.58 5.96 -28.46
N GLU A 354 1.41 6.89 -28.97
CA GLU A 354 1.18 8.33 -28.79
C GLU A 354 -0.04 8.79 -29.58
N ILE A 355 -0.29 8.23 -30.77
CA ILE A 355 -1.50 8.56 -31.57
C ILE A 355 -2.74 8.00 -30.88
N GLU A 356 -2.72 6.73 -30.46
CA GLU A 356 -3.85 6.13 -29.72
C GLU A 356 -4.15 6.91 -28.45
N PHE A 357 -3.12 7.33 -27.73
CA PHE A 357 -3.25 8.06 -26.48
C PHE A 357 -3.77 9.49 -26.69
N PHE A 358 -3.31 10.17 -27.77
CA PHE A 358 -3.85 11.46 -28.18
C PHE A 358 -5.37 11.39 -28.34
N VAL A 359 -5.85 10.36 -29.02
CA VAL A 359 -7.28 10.14 -29.27
C VAL A 359 -8.01 9.82 -27.96
N GLN A 360 -7.54 8.84 -27.17
CA GLN A 360 -8.20 8.39 -25.94
C GLN A 360 -8.28 9.50 -24.89
N THR A 361 -7.26 10.35 -24.81
CA THR A 361 -7.28 11.52 -23.91
C THR A 361 -8.43 12.45 -24.24
N GLN A 362 -8.61 12.80 -25.53
CA GLN A 362 -9.72 13.66 -25.97
C GLN A 362 -11.08 12.99 -25.68
N GLN A 363 -11.19 11.68 -25.85
CA GLN A 363 -12.40 10.91 -25.55
C GLN A 363 -12.75 10.93 -24.05
N LEU A 364 -11.78 10.79 -23.18
CA LEU A 364 -11.99 10.85 -21.72
C LEU A 364 -12.41 12.24 -21.26
N ILE A 365 -11.89 13.30 -21.91
CA ILE A 365 -12.22 14.69 -21.59
C ILE A 365 -13.62 15.05 -22.09
N ALA A 366 -13.97 14.70 -23.30
CA ALA A 366 -15.16 15.21 -23.99
C ALA A 366 -16.30 14.20 -24.14
N GLY A 367 -16.00 12.88 -24.15
CA GLY A 367 -16.98 11.83 -24.46
C GLY A 367 -18.15 11.73 -23.48
N GLY A 368 -18.01 12.26 -22.25
CA GLY A 368 -19.11 12.33 -21.29
C GLY A 368 -20.21 13.31 -21.75
N ARG A 369 -19.84 14.39 -22.42
CA ARG A 369 -20.73 15.44 -22.90
C ARG A 369 -21.12 15.27 -24.36
N VAL A 370 -20.23 14.69 -25.20
CA VAL A 370 -20.40 14.54 -26.64
C VAL A 370 -20.38 13.05 -27.02
N PRO A 371 -21.54 12.37 -27.07
CA PRO A 371 -21.60 10.92 -27.34
C PRO A 371 -20.98 10.48 -28.67
N ALA A 372 -20.94 11.36 -29.68
CA ALA A 372 -20.28 11.09 -30.96
C ALA A 372 -18.78 10.80 -30.82
N LEU A 373 -18.14 11.26 -29.75
CA LEU A 373 -16.73 11.03 -29.44
C LEU A 373 -16.46 9.71 -28.68
N ARG A 374 -17.35 8.71 -28.79
CA ARG A 374 -17.23 7.40 -28.12
C ARG A 374 -16.91 6.25 -29.08
N LEU A 375 -16.30 6.56 -30.22
CA LEU A 375 -15.92 5.55 -31.22
C LEU A 375 -14.72 4.73 -30.73
N ARG A 376 -14.72 3.41 -31.03
CA ARG A 376 -13.67 2.48 -30.57
C ARG A 376 -12.38 2.54 -31.40
N ALA A 377 -12.50 2.72 -32.74
CA ALA A 377 -11.39 2.72 -33.67
C ALA A 377 -10.70 4.09 -33.75
N THR A 378 -9.37 4.06 -33.93
CA THR A 378 -8.51 5.25 -33.86
C THR A 378 -8.77 6.24 -35.01
N GLU A 379 -8.82 5.76 -36.28
CA GLU A 379 -9.02 6.65 -37.45
C GLU A 379 -10.41 7.29 -37.46
N PRO A 380 -11.53 6.54 -37.34
CA PRO A 380 -12.86 7.16 -37.27
C PRO A 380 -12.97 8.19 -36.15
N MET A 381 -12.25 7.97 -35.05
CA MET A 381 -12.29 8.90 -33.93
C MET A 381 -11.52 10.18 -34.23
N LEU A 382 -10.36 10.12 -34.92
CA LEU A 382 -9.64 11.30 -35.40
C LEU A 382 -10.53 12.15 -36.32
N ALA A 383 -11.23 11.49 -37.25
CA ALA A 383 -12.17 12.19 -38.14
C ALA A 383 -13.31 12.85 -37.38
N GLU A 384 -13.87 12.20 -36.35
CA GLU A 384 -14.96 12.74 -35.55
C GLU A 384 -14.48 13.87 -34.63
N LEU A 385 -13.25 13.81 -34.09
CA LEU A 385 -12.63 14.91 -33.33
C LEU A 385 -12.49 16.18 -34.20
N ALA A 386 -12.07 16.01 -35.46
CA ALA A 386 -11.99 17.13 -36.38
C ALA A 386 -13.38 17.69 -36.75
N ARG A 387 -14.36 16.81 -37.02
CA ARG A 387 -15.75 17.20 -37.30
C ARG A 387 -16.38 17.99 -36.14
N ALA A 388 -16.07 17.59 -34.91
CA ALA A 388 -16.54 18.24 -33.69
C ALA A 388 -15.69 19.47 -33.28
N SER A 389 -14.70 19.86 -34.11
CA SER A 389 -13.81 21.02 -33.90
C SER A 389 -12.95 20.91 -32.60
N TRP A 390 -12.67 19.72 -32.14
CA TRP A 390 -11.76 19.48 -31.03
C TRP A 390 -10.30 19.52 -31.46
N ILE A 391 -10.02 19.15 -32.70
CA ILE A 391 -8.71 19.26 -33.34
C ILE A 391 -8.90 19.88 -34.74
N ASP A 392 -7.87 20.47 -35.31
CA ASP A 392 -7.90 20.94 -36.68
C ASP A 392 -7.83 19.77 -37.68
N ALA A 393 -8.38 19.98 -38.90
CA ALA A 393 -8.44 18.96 -39.95
C ALA A 393 -7.03 18.49 -40.39
N ALA A 394 -6.03 19.38 -40.40
CA ALA A 394 -4.66 19.02 -40.75
C ALA A 394 -4.02 18.07 -39.70
N THR A 395 -4.28 18.29 -38.40
CA THR A 395 -3.86 17.40 -37.34
C THR A 395 -4.49 16.00 -37.50
N ALA A 396 -5.81 15.93 -37.78
CA ALA A 396 -6.47 14.64 -38.00
C ALA A 396 -5.88 13.87 -39.19
N GLU A 397 -5.65 14.57 -40.32
CA GLU A 397 -5.08 13.96 -41.52
C GLU A 397 -3.63 13.48 -41.30
N GLU A 398 -2.75 14.32 -40.74
CA GLU A 398 -1.37 13.98 -40.46
C GLU A 398 -1.27 12.76 -39.49
N LEU A 399 -2.06 12.74 -38.43
CA LEU A 399 -2.06 11.62 -37.48
C LEU A 399 -2.65 10.34 -38.07
N THR A 400 -3.66 10.44 -38.94
CA THR A 400 -4.23 9.29 -39.67
C THR A 400 -3.21 8.66 -40.62
N GLN A 401 -2.53 9.47 -41.40
CA GLN A 401 -1.47 9.01 -42.34
C GLN A 401 -0.30 8.39 -41.56
N ALA A 402 0.13 9.03 -40.49
CA ALA A 402 1.18 8.52 -39.59
C ALA A 402 0.79 7.18 -38.97
N TYR A 403 -0.45 7.08 -38.45
CA TYR A 403 -0.98 5.86 -37.84
C TYR A 403 -0.88 4.67 -38.78
N TRP A 404 -1.41 4.77 -39.99
CA TRP A 404 -1.42 3.67 -40.95
C TRP A 404 -0.04 3.34 -41.50
N PHE A 405 0.81 4.35 -41.70
CA PHE A 405 2.20 4.07 -42.10
C PHE A 405 2.95 3.28 -40.99
N LEU A 406 2.81 3.68 -39.73
CA LEU A 406 3.44 2.96 -38.63
C LEU A 406 2.84 1.55 -38.44
N ARG A 407 1.54 1.36 -38.72
CA ARG A 407 0.89 0.06 -38.75
C ARG A 407 1.43 -0.83 -39.87
N ASP A 408 1.64 -0.25 -41.05
CA ASP A 408 2.32 -0.96 -42.18
C ASP A 408 3.71 -1.44 -41.76
N VAL A 409 4.50 -0.57 -41.11
CA VAL A 409 5.82 -0.95 -40.58
C VAL A 409 5.71 -2.07 -39.55
N GLU A 410 4.77 -1.96 -38.61
CA GLU A 410 4.52 -2.98 -37.58
C GLU A 410 4.15 -4.34 -38.19
N HIS A 411 3.31 -4.36 -39.25
CA HIS A 411 2.97 -5.57 -39.98
C HIS A 411 4.20 -6.24 -40.59
N ARG A 412 5.09 -5.46 -41.25
CA ARG A 412 6.32 -6.01 -41.90
C ARG A 412 7.27 -6.60 -40.86
N ILE A 413 7.43 -5.94 -39.69
CA ILE A 413 8.24 -6.49 -38.59
C ILE A 413 7.70 -7.87 -38.16
N GLN A 414 6.39 -7.97 -37.95
CA GLN A 414 5.75 -9.21 -37.47
C GLN A 414 5.72 -10.33 -38.51
N MET A 415 5.55 -9.99 -39.81
CA MET A 415 5.52 -10.95 -40.90
C MET A 415 6.85 -11.68 -41.13
N VAL A 416 7.96 -11.16 -40.67
CA VAL A 416 9.27 -11.80 -40.91
C VAL A 416 9.31 -13.19 -40.27
N ARG A 417 8.88 -13.33 -38.99
CA ARG A 417 9.01 -14.56 -38.20
C ARG A 417 7.80 -14.90 -37.32
N ASP A 418 6.66 -14.27 -37.51
CA ASP A 418 5.45 -14.39 -36.64
C ASP A 418 5.78 -14.11 -35.16
N GLU A 419 6.60 -13.09 -34.91
CA GLU A 419 6.99 -12.69 -33.55
C GLU A 419 6.21 -11.48 -33.08
N GLN A 420 5.86 -11.46 -31.78
CA GLN A 420 5.22 -10.32 -31.13
C GLN A 420 6.26 -9.24 -30.81
N THR A 421 6.76 -8.58 -31.85
CA THR A 421 7.75 -7.53 -31.74
C THR A 421 7.30 -6.25 -32.44
N HIS A 422 7.75 -5.13 -31.91
CA HIS A 422 7.49 -3.78 -32.42
C HIS A 422 8.80 -3.03 -32.62
N VAL A 423 9.93 -3.71 -32.43
CA VAL A 423 11.27 -3.12 -32.49
C VAL A 423 11.87 -3.35 -33.86
N LEU A 424 12.31 -2.27 -34.50
CA LEU A 424 13.03 -2.34 -35.76
C LEU A 424 14.40 -3.05 -35.57
N PRO A 425 14.86 -3.81 -36.57
CA PRO A 425 16.15 -4.46 -36.48
C PRO A 425 17.32 -3.49 -36.29
N GLU A 426 18.36 -3.95 -35.58
CA GLU A 426 19.60 -3.19 -35.40
C GLU A 426 20.56 -3.33 -36.58
N THR A 427 20.49 -4.44 -37.34
CA THR A 427 21.38 -4.73 -38.48
C THR A 427 20.83 -4.15 -39.77
N GLU A 428 21.73 -3.64 -40.62
CA GLU A 428 21.40 -3.07 -41.92
C GLU A 428 20.72 -4.09 -42.86
N ALA A 429 21.13 -5.36 -42.80
CA ALA A 429 20.57 -6.42 -43.63
C ALA A 429 19.09 -6.70 -43.30
N GLU A 430 18.75 -6.77 -42.03
CA GLU A 430 17.35 -6.98 -41.60
C GLU A 430 16.50 -5.69 -41.80
N LEU A 431 17.10 -4.51 -41.64
CA LEU A 431 16.41 -3.24 -41.93
C LEU A 431 16.09 -3.12 -43.42
N LYS A 432 17.00 -3.55 -44.29
CA LYS A 432 16.79 -3.63 -45.74
C LYS A 432 15.62 -4.55 -46.09
N ARG A 433 15.45 -5.66 -45.37
CA ARG A 433 14.33 -6.59 -45.53
C ARG A 433 12.99 -5.85 -45.31
N ILE A 434 12.86 -5.09 -44.19
CA ILE A 434 11.67 -4.30 -43.91
C ILE A 434 11.43 -3.23 -45.00
N ALA A 435 12.48 -2.49 -45.40
CA ALA A 435 12.37 -1.47 -46.43
C ALA A 435 11.85 -2.06 -47.78
N TYR A 436 12.35 -3.24 -48.16
CA TYR A 436 11.94 -3.90 -49.38
C TYR A 436 10.50 -4.47 -49.30
N MET A 437 10.07 -4.99 -48.15
CA MET A 437 8.67 -5.38 -47.88
C MET A 437 7.73 -4.17 -47.98
N LEU A 438 8.18 -2.97 -47.60
CA LEU A 438 7.43 -1.73 -47.73
C LEU A 438 7.51 -1.09 -49.12
N GLY A 439 8.28 -1.69 -50.09
CA GLY A 439 8.44 -1.20 -51.46
C GLY A 439 9.44 -0.05 -51.63
N PHE A 440 10.20 0.31 -50.59
CA PHE A 440 11.24 1.34 -50.69
C PHE A 440 12.43 0.88 -51.55
N ALA A 441 13.08 1.84 -52.21
CA ALA A 441 14.22 1.56 -53.01
C ALA A 441 15.43 1.06 -52.23
N ASP A 442 15.63 1.65 -51.03
CA ASP A 442 16.73 1.35 -50.12
C ASP A 442 16.37 1.70 -48.69
N THR A 443 17.26 1.39 -47.73
CA THR A 443 17.11 1.67 -46.31
C THR A 443 17.15 3.16 -46.00
N ALA A 444 17.82 3.99 -46.80
CA ALA A 444 17.93 5.42 -46.55
C ALA A 444 16.59 6.13 -46.80
N ALA A 445 15.92 5.78 -47.91
CA ALA A 445 14.59 6.30 -48.24
C ALA A 445 13.55 5.91 -47.21
N PHE A 446 13.56 4.64 -46.74
CA PHE A 446 12.72 4.16 -45.64
C PHE A 446 13.00 4.92 -44.34
N SER A 447 14.28 5.05 -43.98
CA SER A 447 14.68 5.72 -42.73
C SER A 447 14.27 7.20 -42.70
N ALA A 448 14.44 7.91 -43.81
CA ALA A 448 14.04 9.30 -43.94
C ALA A 448 12.50 9.47 -43.73
N ARG A 449 11.72 8.60 -44.41
CA ARG A 449 10.24 8.63 -44.23
C ARG A 449 9.81 8.29 -42.85
N LEU A 450 10.40 7.27 -42.21
CA LEU A 450 10.06 6.89 -40.83
C LEU A 450 10.36 8.01 -39.84
N VAL A 451 11.53 8.63 -39.91
CA VAL A 451 11.90 9.76 -39.03
C VAL A 451 10.96 10.95 -39.21
N GLU A 452 10.56 11.26 -40.44
CA GLU A 452 9.58 12.32 -40.74
C GLU A 452 8.25 12.02 -40.02
N VAL A 453 7.74 10.80 -40.15
CA VAL A 453 6.48 10.35 -39.52
C VAL A 453 6.58 10.42 -37.99
N LEU A 454 7.63 9.87 -37.40
CA LEU A 454 7.84 9.87 -35.95
C LEU A 454 7.91 11.30 -35.40
N LYS A 455 8.62 12.21 -36.07
CA LYS A 455 8.69 13.63 -35.69
C LYS A 455 7.33 14.36 -35.82
N THR A 456 6.52 14.00 -36.80
CA THR A 456 5.18 14.58 -36.97
C THR A 456 4.27 14.17 -35.80
N VAL A 457 4.27 12.89 -35.44
CA VAL A 457 3.49 12.39 -34.31
C VAL A 457 3.96 13.05 -33.01
N GLU A 458 5.27 13.08 -32.77
CA GLU A 458 5.84 13.73 -31.58
C GLU A 458 5.40 15.18 -31.45
N ARG A 459 5.51 15.99 -32.54
CA ARG A 459 5.12 17.39 -32.55
C ARG A 459 3.64 17.57 -32.23
N ARG A 460 2.73 16.80 -32.85
CA ARG A 460 1.28 16.90 -32.63
C ARG A 460 0.90 16.43 -31.24
N TYR A 461 1.56 15.39 -30.75
CA TYR A 461 1.38 14.88 -29.40
C TYR A 461 1.87 15.87 -28.32
N ALA A 462 3.05 16.51 -28.54
CA ALA A 462 3.58 17.53 -27.64
C ALA A 462 2.68 18.77 -27.54
N ALA A 463 2.14 19.22 -28.69
CA ALA A 463 1.25 20.38 -28.72
C ALA A 463 -0.03 20.22 -27.87
N LEU A 464 -0.50 18.99 -27.67
CA LEU A 464 -1.63 18.71 -26.78
C LEU A 464 -1.35 19.14 -25.32
N PHE A 465 -0.07 19.26 -24.94
CA PHE A 465 0.40 19.42 -23.55
C PHE A 465 1.21 20.70 -23.31
N GLU A 466 1.47 21.54 -24.34
CA GLU A 466 2.27 22.77 -24.20
C GLU A 466 1.66 23.82 -23.27
N GLN A 467 0.37 23.75 -22.97
CA GLN A 467 -0.30 24.70 -22.06
C GLN A 467 -0.06 24.40 -20.57
N GLU A 468 0.58 23.27 -20.19
CA GLU A 468 0.73 22.84 -18.80
C GLU A 468 2.17 22.47 -18.36
N ALA A 469 3.19 23.07 -18.97
CA ALA A 469 4.61 22.71 -18.77
C ALA A 469 5.22 23.10 -17.40
N LYS A 470 4.49 23.08 -16.28
CA LYS A 470 5.03 23.44 -14.95
C LYS A 470 4.81 22.43 -13.82
N LEU A 471 4.48 21.18 -14.10
CA LEU A 471 4.30 20.15 -13.08
C LEU A 471 5.24 18.93 -13.25
N SER A 472 6.46 19.15 -13.67
CA SER A 472 7.51 18.14 -13.45
C SER A 472 8.01 18.28 -12.02
N SER A 473 7.70 17.31 -11.13
CA SER A 473 8.30 17.29 -9.80
C SER A 473 9.82 17.04 -9.94
N GLU A 474 10.61 17.75 -9.17
CA GLU A 474 12.08 17.55 -9.02
C GLU A 474 12.44 16.12 -8.56
N THR A 475 11.46 15.32 -8.17
CA THR A 475 11.59 13.98 -7.59
C THR A 475 11.84 12.85 -8.58
N GLY A 476 11.63 13.03 -9.88
CA GLY A 476 11.84 11.97 -10.89
C GLY A 476 10.57 11.18 -11.22
N ASN A 477 10.73 9.98 -11.84
CA ASN A 477 9.60 9.17 -12.30
C ASN A 477 9.03 8.30 -11.18
N LEU A 478 7.72 8.42 -10.91
CA LEU A 478 7.00 7.65 -9.89
C LEU A 478 5.72 7.06 -10.49
N VAL A 479 5.81 5.80 -10.91
CA VAL A 479 4.74 5.07 -11.62
C VAL A 479 4.34 3.84 -10.81
N PHE A 480 3.12 3.85 -10.30
CA PHE A 480 2.58 2.77 -9.48
C PHE A 480 1.39 2.05 -10.12
N THR A 481 1.18 2.20 -11.44
CA THR A 481 0.11 1.56 -12.18
C THR A 481 0.61 0.33 -12.94
N GLY A 482 -0.24 -0.70 -13.09
CA GLY A 482 0.11 -1.95 -13.78
C GLY A 482 0.60 -3.06 -12.83
N GLN A 483 0.81 -4.27 -13.40
CA GLN A 483 1.21 -5.47 -12.63
C GLN A 483 2.72 -5.66 -12.50
N LYS A 484 3.51 -5.01 -13.32
CA LYS A 484 4.98 -5.10 -13.29
C LYS A 484 5.55 -3.81 -12.72
N ASP A 485 6.63 -3.96 -11.97
CA ASP A 485 7.39 -2.81 -11.50
C ASP A 485 8.01 -2.07 -12.68
N ASP A 486 7.86 -0.74 -12.66
CA ASP A 486 8.52 0.13 -13.63
C ASP A 486 9.99 0.32 -13.24
N PRO A 487 10.98 -0.02 -14.12
CA PRO A 487 12.39 0.07 -13.79
C PRO A 487 12.83 1.46 -13.34
N ASP A 488 12.31 2.52 -13.96
CA ASP A 488 12.69 3.90 -13.65
C ASP A 488 12.08 4.37 -12.32
N THR A 489 10.89 3.87 -11.97
CA THR A 489 10.31 4.06 -10.65
C THR A 489 11.14 3.38 -9.57
N LEU A 490 11.62 2.16 -9.83
CA LEU A 490 12.52 1.47 -8.88
C LEU A 490 13.84 2.23 -8.71
N GLU A 491 14.40 2.77 -9.79
CA GLU A 491 15.61 3.60 -9.72
C GLU A 491 15.35 4.93 -8.97
N THR A 492 14.21 5.57 -9.21
CA THR A 492 13.80 6.77 -8.50
C THR A 492 13.63 6.51 -7.00
N LEU A 493 12.93 5.42 -6.61
CA LEU A 493 12.78 5.02 -5.21
C LEU A 493 14.15 4.76 -4.55
N LYS A 494 15.07 4.11 -5.27
CA LYS A 494 16.44 3.87 -4.81
C LYS A 494 17.20 5.17 -4.59
N ARG A 495 17.08 6.12 -5.52
CA ARG A 495 17.68 7.47 -5.41
C ARG A 495 17.06 8.27 -4.25
N LEU A 496 15.79 8.09 -3.96
CA LEU A 496 15.12 8.71 -2.80
C LEU A 496 15.57 8.11 -1.46
N GLY A 497 16.27 6.97 -1.43
CA GLY A 497 16.81 6.39 -0.19
C GLY A 497 16.16 5.06 0.22
N PHE A 498 15.29 4.46 -0.59
CA PHE A 498 14.68 3.16 -0.29
C PHE A 498 15.60 2.00 -0.68
N GLU A 499 15.82 1.05 0.23
CA GLU A 499 16.68 -0.12 0.01
C GLU A 499 15.95 -1.25 -0.74
N ARG A 500 14.62 -1.36 -0.56
CA ARG A 500 13.75 -2.38 -1.17
C ARG A 500 12.69 -1.75 -2.08
N PRO A 501 13.07 -1.11 -3.19
CA PRO A 501 12.16 -0.32 -4.02
C PRO A 501 10.99 -1.13 -4.61
N ALA A 502 11.17 -2.44 -4.88
CA ALA A 502 10.11 -3.30 -5.38
C ALA A 502 9.01 -3.55 -4.33
N ASP A 503 9.37 -3.69 -3.05
CA ASP A 503 8.40 -3.85 -1.97
C ASP A 503 7.61 -2.55 -1.76
N ILE A 504 8.29 -1.41 -1.77
CA ILE A 504 7.68 -0.08 -1.68
C ILE A 504 6.72 0.16 -2.84
N SER A 505 7.14 -0.13 -4.08
CA SER A 505 6.28 -0.04 -5.27
C SER A 505 5.01 -0.89 -5.12
N ARG A 506 5.12 -2.11 -4.59
CA ARG A 506 3.98 -3.01 -4.34
C ARG A 506 3.04 -2.46 -3.28
N THR A 507 3.57 -1.92 -2.19
CA THR A 507 2.80 -1.29 -1.11
C THR A 507 1.98 -0.12 -1.63
N ILE A 508 2.59 0.80 -2.38
CA ILE A 508 1.89 1.97 -2.93
C ILE A 508 0.82 1.54 -3.95
N ARG A 509 1.09 0.53 -4.78
CA ARG A 509 0.06 -0.05 -5.66
C ARG A 509 -1.15 -0.55 -4.87
N THR A 510 -0.92 -1.18 -3.71
CA THR A 510 -2.02 -1.65 -2.84
C THR A 510 -2.93 -0.48 -2.40
N TRP A 511 -2.35 0.69 -2.13
CA TRP A 511 -3.13 1.89 -1.82
C TRP A 511 -4.01 2.33 -3.00
N HIS A 512 -3.45 2.37 -4.21
CA HIS A 512 -4.16 2.78 -5.43
C HIS A 512 -5.24 1.79 -5.86
N TYR A 513 -5.09 0.50 -5.56
CA TYR A 513 -6.15 -0.50 -5.79
C TYR A 513 -7.34 -0.38 -4.81
N GLY A 514 -7.29 0.53 -3.83
CA GLY A 514 -8.40 0.76 -2.90
C GLY A 514 -8.68 -0.42 -1.97
N ARG A 515 -7.65 -1.21 -1.65
CA ARG A 515 -7.79 -2.40 -0.77
C ARG A 515 -8.05 -2.03 0.69
N TYR A 516 -7.65 -0.84 1.13
CA TYR A 516 -7.89 -0.34 2.48
C TYR A 516 -9.13 0.55 2.51
N ARG A 517 -9.90 0.52 3.61
CA ARG A 517 -11.06 1.40 3.81
C ARG A 517 -10.72 2.88 3.56
N ALA A 518 -9.54 3.30 4.01
CA ALA A 518 -9.04 4.66 3.81
C ALA A 518 -8.86 5.06 2.35
N THR A 519 -8.67 4.10 1.43
CA THR A 519 -8.40 4.33 0.01
C THR A 519 -9.52 3.84 -0.91
N GLN A 520 -10.71 3.50 -0.37
CA GLN A 520 -11.82 2.97 -1.17
C GLN A 520 -12.48 4.03 -2.05
N SER A 521 -12.65 5.27 -1.55
CA SER A 521 -13.27 6.32 -2.36
C SER A 521 -12.32 6.87 -3.41
N VAL A 522 -12.88 7.37 -4.52
CA VAL A 522 -12.10 7.98 -5.60
C VAL A 522 -11.34 9.19 -5.09
N GLU A 523 -12.03 10.07 -4.35
CA GLU A 523 -11.44 11.30 -3.79
C GLU A 523 -10.28 11.01 -2.85
N ALA A 524 -10.37 9.94 -2.02
CA ALA A 524 -9.27 9.55 -1.13
C ALA A 524 -8.03 9.12 -1.92
N ARG A 525 -8.22 8.34 -3.01
CA ARG A 525 -7.11 7.93 -3.88
C ARG A 525 -6.48 9.10 -4.63
N GLU A 526 -7.29 10.05 -5.08
CA GLU A 526 -6.82 11.27 -5.73
C GLU A 526 -5.91 12.07 -4.81
N ARG A 527 -6.38 12.36 -3.58
CA ARG A 527 -5.57 13.07 -2.57
C ARG A 527 -4.30 12.31 -2.20
N LEU A 528 -4.38 10.97 -2.09
CA LEU A 528 -3.21 10.15 -1.83
C LEU A 528 -2.22 10.17 -3.00
N THR A 529 -2.71 10.16 -4.24
CA THR A 529 -1.86 10.27 -5.44
C THR A 529 -1.11 11.60 -5.50
N GLU A 530 -1.81 12.70 -5.20
CA GLU A 530 -1.19 14.04 -5.10
C GLU A 530 -0.12 14.09 -3.99
N LEU A 531 -0.38 13.44 -2.86
CA LEU A 531 0.50 13.41 -1.70
C LEU A 531 1.72 12.48 -1.90
N THR A 532 1.58 11.40 -2.68
CA THR A 532 2.57 10.32 -2.79
C THR A 532 4.00 10.80 -3.13
N PRO A 533 4.24 11.72 -4.08
CA PRO A 533 5.59 12.17 -4.39
C PRO A 533 6.29 12.85 -3.21
N GLU A 534 5.59 13.74 -2.50
CA GLU A 534 6.12 14.44 -1.34
C GLU A 534 6.29 13.50 -0.14
N LEU A 535 5.35 12.60 0.06
CA LEU A 535 5.42 11.55 1.07
C LEU A 535 6.66 10.67 0.88
N LEU A 536 6.92 10.20 -0.35
CA LEU A 536 8.10 9.40 -0.66
C LEU A 536 9.40 10.19 -0.49
N ARG A 537 9.42 11.48 -0.85
CA ARG A 537 10.57 12.34 -0.63
C ARG A 537 10.90 12.45 0.86
N VAL A 538 9.91 12.77 1.70
CA VAL A 538 10.11 12.96 3.15
C VAL A 538 10.47 11.64 3.85
N PHE A 539 9.83 10.51 3.46
CA PHE A 539 10.24 9.20 4.00
C PHE A 539 11.63 8.79 3.54
N GLY A 540 11.97 9.05 2.28
CA GLY A 540 13.29 8.73 1.71
C GLY A 540 14.46 9.45 2.38
N GLU A 541 14.21 10.65 2.93
CA GLU A 541 15.19 11.39 3.73
C GLU A 541 15.46 10.75 5.12
N SER A 542 14.57 9.84 5.57
CA SER A 542 14.75 9.15 6.84
C SER A 542 15.71 7.97 6.71
N LYS A 543 16.51 7.72 7.75
CA LYS A 543 17.52 6.63 7.76
C LYS A 543 16.87 5.26 7.94
N ARG A 544 16.02 4.72 7.42
CA ARG A 544 15.28 3.45 7.33
C ARG A 544 13.93 3.72 6.68
N ALA A 545 13.98 4.34 5.52
CA ALA A 545 12.82 4.75 4.75
C ALA A 545 11.80 3.63 4.56
N ASP A 546 12.29 2.41 4.26
CA ASP A 546 11.44 1.24 4.01
C ASP A 546 10.59 0.86 5.23
N GLU A 547 11.22 0.79 6.41
CA GLU A 547 10.51 0.42 7.65
C GLU A 547 9.51 1.50 8.07
N ALA A 548 9.91 2.78 7.93
CA ALA A 548 9.04 3.90 8.26
C ALA A 548 7.80 3.94 7.35
N LEU A 549 7.97 3.71 6.06
CA LEU A 549 6.85 3.64 5.11
C LEU A 549 5.94 2.44 5.38
N LEU A 550 6.49 1.27 5.75
CA LEU A 550 5.67 0.11 6.11
C LEU A 550 4.86 0.33 7.39
N ARG A 551 5.39 1.09 8.38
CA ARG A 551 4.59 1.50 9.55
C ARG A 551 3.47 2.46 9.15
N PHE A 552 3.73 3.35 8.22
CA PHE A 552 2.69 4.23 7.64
C PHE A 552 1.65 3.44 6.86
N ASP A 553 2.03 2.41 6.10
CA ASP A 553 1.12 1.47 5.45
C ASP A 553 0.18 0.78 6.45
N ASN A 554 0.73 0.26 7.54
CA ASN A 554 -0.06 -0.32 8.62
C ASN A 554 -1.05 0.69 9.23
N PHE A 555 -0.63 1.93 9.43
CA PHE A 555 -1.50 3.01 9.90
C PHE A 555 -2.66 3.28 8.93
N ILE A 556 -2.39 3.44 7.63
CA ILE A 556 -3.43 3.65 6.61
C ILE A 556 -4.40 2.47 6.57
N SER A 557 -3.90 1.24 6.70
CA SER A 557 -4.74 0.04 6.64
C SER A 557 -5.80 -0.03 7.73
N GLY A 558 -5.53 0.58 8.91
CA GLY A 558 -6.43 0.66 10.06
C GLY A 558 -7.44 1.81 10.01
N LEU A 559 -7.27 2.78 9.11
CA LEU A 559 -8.15 3.96 9.05
C LEU A 559 -9.53 3.64 8.46
N PRO A 560 -10.62 4.14 9.06
CA PRO A 560 -11.97 3.97 8.53
C PRO A 560 -12.25 4.81 7.27
N ALA A 561 -11.59 5.98 7.13
CA ALA A 561 -11.67 6.88 5.98
C ALA A 561 -10.38 7.70 5.83
N GLY A 562 -9.93 7.97 4.60
CA GLY A 562 -8.64 8.62 4.33
C GLY A 562 -8.70 10.04 3.80
N ILE A 563 -9.83 10.50 3.25
CA ILE A 563 -9.96 11.79 2.53
C ILE A 563 -9.44 12.97 3.36
N GLN A 564 -9.93 13.09 4.61
CA GLN A 564 -9.56 14.20 5.48
C GLN A 564 -8.08 14.18 5.84
N LEU A 565 -7.55 13.01 6.17
CA LEU A 565 -6.14 12.83 6.50
C LEU A 565 -5.24 13.20 5.31
N PHE A 566 -5.50 12.63 4.12
CA PHE A 566 -4.65 12.87 2.95
C PHE A 566 -4.68 14.33 2.50
N SER A 567 -5.87 14.97 2.53
CA SER A 567 -6.01 16.41 2.27
C SER A 567 -5.23 17.25 3.28
N LEU A 568 -5.29 16.89 4.56
CA LEU A 568 -4.60 17.60 5.63
C LEU A 568 -3.08 17.49 5.50
N LEU A 569 -2.57 16.27 5.22
CA LEU A 569 -1.15 16.03 5.02
C LEU A 569 -0.61 16.75 3.77
N GLY A 570 -1.39 16.77 2.69
CA GLY A 570 -1.02 17.50 1.47
C GLY A 570 -0.94 19.01 1.65
N ASN A 571 -1.80 19.56 2.52
CA ASN A 571 -1.84 21.01 2.79
C ASN A 571 -0.97 21.45 3.98
N ASN A 572 -0.39 20.52 4.74
CA ASN A 572 0.42 20.83 5.93
C ASN A 572 1.73 20.03 5.97
N PRO A 573 2.80 20.57 5.36
CA PRO A 573 4.11 19.93 5.33
C PRO A 573 4.71 19.66 6.72
N ALA A 574 4.40 20.52 7.71
CA ALA A 574 4.87 20.33 9.08
C ALA A 574 4.25 19.08 9.73
N LEU A 575 2.97 18.84 9.49
CA LEU A 575 2.26 17.65 9.97
C LEU A 575 2.77 16.38 9.25
N LEU A 576 3.01 16.45 7.96
CA LEU A 576 3.62 15.35 7.20
C LEU A 576 4.99 14.98 7.78
N SER A 577 5.86 15.97 8.00
CA SER A 577 7.17 15.76 8.62
C SER A 577 7.05 15.17 10.02
N LEU A 578 6.08 15.60 10.81
CA LEU A 578 5.83 15.07 12.14
C LEU A 578 5.44 13.58 12.11
N ILE A 579 4.53 13.18 11.19
CA ILE A 579 4.16 11.77 11.01
C ILE A 579 5.36 10.94 10.58
N VAL A 580 6.14 11.41 9.61
CA VAL A 580 7.34 10.71 9.17
C VAL A 580 8.34 10.55 10.31
N ASN A 581 8.53 11.58 11.15
CA ASN A 581 9.36 11.50 12.34
C ASN A 581 8.85 10.45 13.35
N ILE A 582 7.55 10.36 13.58
CA ILE A 582 6.97 9.33 14.45
C ILE A 582 7.24 7.94 13.87
N MET A 583 6.95 7.73 12.57
CA MET A 583 7.12 6.44 11.90
C MET A 583 8.59 5.99 11.84
N SER A 584 9.53 6.95 11.73
CA SER A 584 10.97 6.66 11.64
C SER A 584 11.68 6.56 12.98
N SER A 585 11.21 7.31 14.02
CA SER A 585 11.95 7.46 15.28
C SER A 585 11.28 6.80 16.48
N ALA A 586 9.97 6.60 16.44
CA ALA A 586 9.21 6.11 17.59
C ALA A 586 8.26 4.95 17.20
N PRO A 587 8.78 3.73 16.93
CA PRO A 587 8.00 2.56 16.53
C PRO A 587 6.80 2.30 17.44
N ARG A 588 6.98 2.41 18.74
CA ARG A 588 5.90 2.21 19.73
C ARG A 588 4.74 3.20 19.55
N LEU A 589 5.03 4.48 19.28
CA LEU A 589 3.97 5.46 18.97
C LEU A 589 3.32 5.19 17.62
N ALA A 590 4.09 4.76 16.62
CA ALA A 590 3.55 4.35 15.32
C ALA A 590 2.57 3.18 15.46
N GLU A 591 2.88 2.18 16.30
CA GLU A 591 1.97 1.07 16.62
C GLU A 591 0.69 1.54 17.33
N VAL A 592 0.81 2.49 18.25
CA VAL A 592 -0.38 3.07 18.93
C VAL A 592 -1.31 3.73 17.93
N ILE A 593 -0.77 4.52 16.98
CA ILE A 593 -1.60 5.17 15.93
C ILE A 593 -2.22 4.12 15.01
N ALA A 594 -1.46 3.10 14.62
CA ALA A 594 -1.96 2.04 13.73
C ALA A 594 -3.08 1.22 14.38
N ALA A 595 -2.93 0.91 15.68
CA ALA A 595 -3.94 0.16 16.44
C ALA A 595 -5.17 1.02 16.82
N LYS A 596 -4.98 2.32 17.04
CA LYS A 596 -5.99 3.27 17.54
C LYS A 596 -6.00 4.57 16.74
N PRO A 597 -6.49 4.57 15.49
CA PRO A 597 -6.45 5.74 14.61
C PRO A 597 -7.14 6.99 15.20
N HIS A 598 -8.15 6.83 16.06
CA HIS A 598 -8.84 7.96 16.73
C HIS A 598 -7.91 8.81 17.61
N VAL A 599 -6.80 8.26 18.08
CA VAL A 599 -5.79 9.00 18.85
C VAL A 599 -5.16 10.12 18.01
N PHE A 600 -5.17 9.94 16.67
CA PHE A 600 -4.68 10.93 15.72
C PHE A 600 -5.57 12.18 15.63
N ASP A 601 -6.86 12.08 15.95
CA ASP A 601 -7.80 13.22 15.87
C ASP A 601 -7.35 14.40 16.76
N GLY A 602 -6.69 14.12 17.88
CA GLY A 602 -6.10 15.12 18.76
C GLY A 602 -4.93 15.92 18.15
N MET A 603 -4.30 15.41 17.09
CA MET A 603 -3.23 16.12 16.36
C MET A 603 -3.76 17.14 15.35
N LEU A 604 -5.04 17.08 15.02
CA LEU A 604 -5.67 17.96 14.05
C LEU A 604 -5.87 19.39 14.58
N ASP A 605 -5.78 19.58 15.91
CA ASP A 605 -5.87 20.89 16.54
C ASP A 605 -4.46 21.46 16.84
N PRO A 606 -3.99 22.48 16.09
CA PRO A 606 -2.66 23.08 16.32
C PRO A 606 -2.51 23.67 17.73
N GLY A 607 -3.60 24.12 18.37
CA GLY A 607 -3.61 24.66 19.72
C GLY A 607 -3.27 23.61 20.79
N LEU A 608 -3.67 22.36 20.55
CA LEU A 608 -3.37 21.24 21.44
C LEU A 608 -1.91 20.79 21.38
N LEU A 609 -1.18 21.13 20.32
CA LEU A 609 0.25 20.79 20.21
C LEU A 609 1.17 21.83 20.86
N ALA A 610 0.72 23.08 21.02
CA ALA A 610 1.56 24.18 21.53
C ALA A 610 1.79 24.14 23.03
N GLU A 611 0.76 23.80 23.83
CA GLU A 611 0.83 23.86 25.30
C GLU A 611 0.33 22.57 25.97
N LEU A 612 0.89 22.24 27.14
CA LEU A 612 0.36 21.15 27.97
C LEU A 612 -1.00 21.54 28.55
N PRO A 613 -2.02 20.68 28.44
CA PRO A 613 -3.31 20.94 29.06
C PRO A 613 -3.19 21.03 30.60
N THR A 614 -3.90 21.97 31.21
CA THR A 614 -3.94 22.07 32.66
C THR A 614 -4.61 20.86 33.29
N ARG A 615 -4.29 20.56 34.56
CA ARG A 615 -4.92 19.47 35.28
C ARG A 615 -6.45 19.64 35.37
N ALA A 616 -6.92 20.87 35.52
CA ALA A 616 -8.37 21.19 35.59
C ALA A 616 -9.05 20.83 34.25
N TYR A 617 -8.47 21.23 33.12
CA TYR A 617 -8.98 20.88 31.80
C TYR A 617 -9.03 19.36 31.57
N LEU A 618 -7.97 18.64 31.94
CA LEU A 618 -7.93 17.18 31.85
C LEU A 618 -9.00 16.51 32.70
N SER A 619 -9.23 17.01 33.94
CA SER A 619 -10.26 16.49 34.83
C SER A 619 -11.65 16.66 34.22
N GLU A 620 -11.99 17.88 33.77
CA GLU A 620 -13.27 18.17 33.14
C GLU A 620 -13.52 17.32 31.89
N ARG A 621 -12.47 17.13 31.04
CA ARG A 621 -12.54 16.29 29.85
C ARG A 621 -12.76 14.81 30.19
N ILE A 622 -12.05 14.27 31.19
CA ILE A 622 -12.22 12.88 31.65
C ILE A 622 -13.63 12.69 32.22
N ASP A 623 -14.08 13.58 33.11
CA ASP A 623 -15.40 13.51 33.74
C ASP A 623 -16.51 13.59 32.69
N GLY A 624 -16.41 14.52 31.72
CA GLY A 624 -17.35 14.64 30.63
C GLY A 624 -17.39 13.39 29.72
N PHE A 625 -16.23 12.79 29.45
CA PHE A 625 -16.17 11.61 28.58
C PHE A 625 -16.69 10.34 29.28
N VAL A 626 -16.48 10.23 30.60
CA VAL A 626 -16.93 9.08 31.41
C VAL A 626 -18.41 9.19 31.78
N SER A 627 -18.95 10.41 32.01
CA SER A 627 -20.33 10.62 32.44
C SER A 627 -21.42 10.07 31.52
N GLY A 628 -21.10 9.89 30.22
CA GLY A 628 -21.99 9.28 29.23
C GLY A 628 -21.96 7.73 29.18
N ALA A 629 -21.18 7.07 30.05
CA ALA A 629 -21.12 5.60 30.10
C ALA A 629 -22.36 5.01 30.79
N ARG A 630 -22.83 3.86 30.27
CA ARG A 630 -24.06 3.18 30.74
C ARG A 630 -23.78 2.10 31.78
N HIS A 631 -22.58 1.54 31.82
CA HIS A 631 -22.16 0.47 32.71
C HIS A 631 -20.66 0.52 33.01
N TYR A 632 -20.23 -0.24 34.01
CA TYR A 632 -18.87 -0.24 34.54
C TYR A 632 -17.79 -0.54 33.48
N GLU A 633 -17.99 -1.54 32.62
CA GLU A 633 -17.02 -1.91 31.56
C GLU A 633 -16.83 -0.76 30.58
N GLU A 634 -17.89 -0.06 30.21
CA GLU A 634 -17.82 1.10 29.30
C GLU A 634 -17.03 2.26 29.92
N ILE A 635 -17.14 2.47 31.24
CA ILE A 635 -16.32 3.46 31.98
C ILE A 635 -14.85 3.11 31.79
N LEU A 636 -14.48 1.84 32.04
CA LEU A 636 -13.10 1.39 31.93
C LEU A 636 -12.53 1.50 30.51
N ASP A 637 -13.33 1.21 29.50
CA ASP A 637 -12.88 1.35 28.10
C ASP A 637 -12.72 2.82 27.71
N ARG A 638 -13.63 3.70 28.12
CA ARG A 638 -13.48 5.14 27.90
C ARG A 638 -12.24 5.71 28.61
N LEU A 639 -11.91 5.24 29.82
CA LEU A 639 -10.68 5.62 30.52
C LEU A 639 -9.43 5.17 29.73
N ARG A 640 -9.45 3.98 29.10
CA ARG A 640 -8.35 3.49 28.23
C ARG A 640 -8.17 4.35 27.00
N ILE A 641 -9.26 4.71 26.33
CA ILE A 641 -9.25 5.58 25.15
C ILE A 641 -8.61 6.93 25.48
N ILE A 642 -9.12 7.63 26.50
CA ILE A 642 -8.60 8.97 26.84
C ILE A 642 -7.17 8.92 27.39
N ALA A 643 -6.80 7.88 28.14
CA ALA A 643 -5.43 7.70 28.63
C ALA A 643 -4.45 7.47 27.48
N ALA A 644 -4.82 6.68 26.46
CA ALA A 644 -4.01 6.46 25.27
C ALA A 644 -3.83 7.75 24.46
N GLU A 645 -4.90 8.51 24.23
CA GLU A 645 -4.87 9.81 23.57
C GLU A 645 -3.92 10.79 24.29
N GLN A 646 -4.08 10.97 25.59
CA GLN A 646 -3.28 11.95 26.34
C GLN A 646 -1.81 11.53 26.43
N ARG A 647 -1.52 10.24 26.64
CA ARG A 647 -0.14 9.73 26.62
C ARG A 647 0.52 9.95 25.27
N PHE A 648 -0.22 9.73 24.18
CA PHE A 648 0.26 9.96 22.83
C PHE A 648 0.57 11.45 22.58
N LEU A 649 -0.33 12.37 22.94
CA LEU A 649 -0.14 13.82 22.78
C LEU A 649 1.06 14.35 23.60
N ILE A 650 1.27 13.85 24.83
CA ILE A 650 2.45 14.18 25.64
C ILE A 650 3.71 13.66 24.94
N GLY A 651 3.66 12.43 24.40
CA GLY A 651 4.76 11.82 23.68
C GLY A 651 5.20 12.63 22.45
N ILE A 652 4.25 13.09 21.65
CA ILE A 652 4.54 13.94 20.49
C ILE A 652 5.24 15.24 20.89
N ARG A 653 4.72 15.93 21.92
CA ARG A 653 5.34 17.17 22.40
C ARG A 653 6.78 16.95 22.87
N LEU A 654 7.04 15.81 23.50
CA LEU A 654 8.39 15.44 23.92
C LEU A 654 9.32 15.18 22.71
N LEU A 655 8.86 14.38 21.71
CA LEU A 655 9.65 14.09 20.52
C LEU A 655 9.94 15.31 19.64
N THR A 656 9.01 16.27 19.62
CA THR A 656 9.19 17.54 18.88
C THR A 656 10.04 18.56 19.65
N GLY A 657 10.37 18.29 20.93
CA GLY A 657 11.09 19.21 21.78
C GLY A 657 10.23 20.38 22.32
N ALA A 658 8.91 20.32 22.15
CA ALA A 658 7.99 21.34 22.70
C ALA A 658 7.94 21.31 24.22
N ILE A 659 8.25 20.18 24.85
CA ILE A 659 8.36 20.03 26.30
C ILE A 659 9.65 19.28 26.69
N THR A 660 10.13 19.53 27.89
CA THR A 660 11.26 18.81 28.49
C THR A 660 10.84 17.47 29.08
N GLY A 661 11.78 16.55 29.30
CA GLY A 661 11.53 15.28 30.00
C GLY A 661 10.94 15.45 31.39
N LYS A 662 11.37 16.51 32.14
CA LYS A 662 10.77 16.87 33.44
C LYS A 662 9.29 17.27 33.30
N GLN A 663 8.95 18.06 32.29
CA GLN A 663 7.56 18.45 32.01
C GLN A 663 6.71 17.24 31.57
N ALA A 664 7.26 16.38 30.72
CA ALA A 664 6.62 15.14 30.30
C ALA A 664 6.33 14.21 31.50
N ALA A 665 7.29 14.02 32.41
CA ALA A 665 7.12 13.20 33.61
C ALA A 665 5.96 13.70 34.50
N ARG A 666 5.84 15.01 34.71
CA ARG A 666 4.71 15.62 35.43
C ARG A 666 3.39 15.43 34.70
N ALA A 667 3.39 15.60 33.36
CA ALA A 667 2.18 15.44 32.56
C ALA A 667 1.68 13.99 32.55
N PHE A 668 2.56 13.00 32.37
CA PHE A 668 2.22 11.57 32.50
C PHE A 668 1.66 11.24 33.88
N THR A 669 2.25 11.82 34.93
CA THR A 669 1.74 11.61 36.31
C THR A 669 0.37 12.24 36.53
N HIS A 670 0.09 13.45 36.03
CA HIS A 670 -1.21 14.07 36.13
C HIS A 670 -2.29 13.26 35.42
N VAL A 671 -1.99 12.70 34.25
CA VAL A 671 -2.91 11.80 33.54
C VAL A 671 -3.14 10.54 34.37
N ALA A 672 -2.07 9.92 34.89
CA ALA A 672 -2.19 8.73 35.74
C ALA A 672 -3.02 8.98 36.99
N ASP A 673 -2.80 10.11 37.69
CA ASP A 673 -3.58 10.50 38.87
C ASP A 673 -5.07 10.53 38.55
N LEU A 674 -5.47 11.26 37.51
CA LEU A 674 -6.87 11.45 37.14
C LEU A 674 -7.53 10.14 36.69
N ILE A 675 -6.82 9.34 35.91
CA ILE A 675 -7.30 8.04 35.45
C ILE A 675 -7.47 7.06 36.61
N VAL A 676 -6.50 7.00 37.55
CA VAL A 676 -6.55 6.15 38.73
C VAL A 676 -7.69 6.61 39.66
N GLN A 677 -7.90 7.92 39.86
CA GLN A 677 -9.01 8.47 40.65
C GLN A 677 -10.35 8.07 40.05
N ALA A 678 -10.53 8.22 38.73
CA ALA A 678 -11.78 7.86 38.06
C ALA A 678 -12.05 6.35 38.09
N ALA A 679 -11.02 5.53 37.87
CA ALA A 679 -11.13 4.07 37.98
C ALA A 679 -11.44 3.62 39.40
N PHE A 680 -10.82 4.23 40.41
CA PHE A 680 -11.06 3.94 41.81
C PHE A 680 -12.49 4.27 42.22
N LYS A 681 -13.01 5.43 41.80
CA LYS A 681 -14.39 5.82 42.01
C LYS A 681 -15.37 4.81 41.39
N ALA A 682 -15.15 4.42 40.15
CA ALA A 682 -15.99 3.42 39.46
C ALA A 682 -15.95 2.04 40.16
N VAL A 683 -14.80 1.63 40.67
CA VAL A 683 -14.65 0.37 41.42
C VAL A 683 -15.41 0.44 42.75
N LEU A 684 -15.34 1.56 43.46
CA LEU A 684 -16.10 1.73 44.71
C LEU A 684 -17.60 1.64 44.46
N GLU A 685 -18.11 2.36 43.47
CA GLU A 685 -19.54 2.33 43.10
C GLU A 685 -19.99 0.89 42.70
N GLU A 686 -19.21 0.15 41.98
CA GLU A 686 -19.49 -1.23 41.58
C GLU A 686 -19.49 -2.19 42.75
N VAL A 687 -18.53 -2.06 43.69
CA VAL A 687 -18.47 -2.88 44.90
C VAL A 687 -19.61 -2.54 45.87
N GLU A 688 -19.94 -1.25 46.07
CA GLU A 688 -21.07 -0.80 46.89
C GLU A 688 -22.41 -1.26 46.32
N ALA A 689 -22.59 -1.22 45.00
CA ALA A 689 -23.78 -1.76 44.34
C ALA A 689 -23.98 -3.26 44.57
N ALA A 690 -22.89 -4.04 44.60
CA ALA A 690 -22.93 -5.49 44.77
C ALA A 690 -23.03 -5.96 46.23
N HIS A 691 -22.35 -5.26 47.15
CA HIS A 691 -22.15 -5.71 48.54
C HIS A 691 -22.63 -4.71 49.60
N GLY A 692 -23.16 -3.54 49.18
CA GLY A 692 -23.51 -2.44 50.08
C GLY A 692 -22.30 -1.67 50.58
N LYS A 693 -22.54 -0.71 51.48
CA LYS A 693 -21.48 0.08 52.12
C LYS A 693 -21.01 -0.61 53.39
N PHE A 694 -19.72 -0.42 53.70
CA PHE A 694 -19.20 -0.88 54.98
C PHE A 694 -19.42 0.23 56.07
N PRO A 695 -20.06 -0.05 57.16
CA PRO A 695 -20.36 1.00 58.18
C PRO A 695 -19.08 1.66 58.70
N GLY A 696 -19.04 2.99 58.64
CA GLY A 696 -17.81 3.76 58.92
C GLY A 696 -16.63 3.47 58.04
N GLY A 697 -16.86 2.73 56.94
CA GLY A 697 -15.80 2.39 55.97
C GLY A 697 -15.27 3.61 55.25
N ARG A 698 -13.96 3.78 55.31
CA ARG A 698 -13.20 4.85 54.67
C ARG A 698 -12.03 4.22 53.94
N VAL A 699 -11.73 4.72 52.76
CA VAL A 699 -10.62 4.23 51.93
C VAL A 699 -9.78 5.41 51.41
N ALA A 700 -8.49 5.22 51.34
CA ALA A 700 -7.55 6.16 50.72
C ALA A 700 -6.52 5.42 49.88
N LEU A 701 -6.22 5.93 48.70
CA LEU A 701 -5.24 5.37 47.79
C LEU A 701 -3.95 6.19 47.83
N VAL A 702 -2.81 5.51 48.04
CA VAL A 702 -1.49 6.12 48.10
C VAL A 702 -0.71 5.74 46.87
N GLY A 703 -0.16 6.73 46.17
CA GLY A 703 0.83 6.53 45.10
C GLY A 703 2.24 6.56 45.65
N MET A 704 3.03 5.61 45.28
CA MET A 704 4.42 5.43 45.69
C MET A 704 5.38 5.60 44.52
N GLY A 705 6.66 5.54 44.79
CA GLY A 705 7.69 5.51 43.77
C GLY A 705 7.58 6.70 42.78
N LYS A 706 7.71 6.44 41.48
CA LYS A 706 7.65 7.48 40.43
C LYS A 706 6.27 8.18 40.35
N LEU A 707 5.17 7.46 40.65
CA LEU A 707 3.84 8.06 40.70
C LEU A 707 3.76 9.09 41.85
N GLY A 708 4.26 8.73 43.05
CA GLY A 708 4.24 9.62 44.21
C GLY A 708 5.12 10.86 44.02
N SER A 709 6.26 10.75 43.34
CA SER A 709 7.22 11.85 43.14
C SER A 709 7.04 12.62 41.81
N PHE A 710 5.97 12.44 41.06
CA PHE A 710 5.71 13.10 39.77
C PHE A 710 6.77 12.82 38.70
N GLU A 711 7.29 11.58 38.61
CA GLU A 711 8.39 11.21 37.75
C GLU A 711 8.08 10.02 36.83
N LEU A 712 6.79 9.83 36.44
CA LEU A 712 6.40 8.76 35.53
C LEU A 712 7.00 8.93 34.13
N THR A 713 7.23 7.80 33.47
CA THR A 713 7.55 7.71 32.03
C THR A 713 6.38 7.10 31.27
N ALA A 714 6.37 7.17 29.94
CA ALA A 714 5.28 6.68 29.09
C ALA A 714 4.86 5.22 29.35
N GLY A 715 5.80 4.36 29.76
CA GLY A 715 5.56 2.94 30.04
C GLY A 715 5.87 2.52 31.45
N SER A 716 5.77 3.44 32.42
CA SER A 716 5.95 3.09 33.84
C SER A 716 4.77 2.28 34.38
N ASP A 717 5.07 1.27 35.19
CA ASP A 717 4.19 0.71 36.17
C ASP A 717 3.85 1.76 37.24
N ILE A 718 2.76 1.55 37.98
CA ILE A 718 2.32 2.41 39.08
C ILE A 718 2.38 1.63 40.37
N ASP A 719 3.08 2.24 41.37
CA ASP A 719 3.19 1.68 42.71
C ASP A 719 2.03 2.24 43.56
N LEU A 720 1.20 1.34 44.10
CA LEU A 720 0.02 1.73 44.87
C LEU A 720 -0.04 1.03 46.26
N ILE A 721 -0.60 1.70 47.24
CA ILE A 721 -1.05 1.13 48.53
C ILE A 721 -2.47 1.57 48.81
N LEU A 722 -3.37 0.62 49.11
CA LEU A 722 -4.71 0.91 49.58
C LEU A 722 -4.75 0.88 51.10
N LEU A 723 -5.06 2.05 51.70
CA LEU A 723 -5.31 2.20 53.12
C LEU A 723 -6.83 2.26 53.38
N TYR A 724 -7.26 1.64 54.50
CA TYR A 724 -8.66 1.69 54.90
C TYR A 724 -8.81 1.86 56.40
N ASP A 725 -9.98 2.29 56.80
CA ASP A 725 -10.45 2.26 58.21
C ASP A 725 -11.95 2.00 58.25
N HIS A 726 -12.47 1.61 59.39
CA HIS A 726 -13.88 1.38 59.66
C HIS A 726 -14.19 1.47 61.14
N ASP A 727 -15.49 1.61 61.50
CA ASP A 727 -15.94 1.61 62.87
C ASP A 727 -15.63 0.29 63.56
N GLY A 728 -15.16 0.32 64.79
CA GLY A 728 -14.63 -0.85 65.51
C GLY A 728 -15.64 -2.01 65.67
N ASP A 729 -16.94 -1.67 65.76
CA ASP A 729 -18.06 -2.61 66.01
C ASP A 729 -18.67 -3.16 64.67
N ALA A 730 -18.22 -2.71 63.52
CA ALA A 730 -18.75 -3.16 62.27
C ALA A 730 -18.06 -4.47 61.81
N PHE A 731 -18.84 -5.53 61.54
CA PHE A 731 -18.36 -6.84 61.13
C PHE A 731 -18.58 -7.13 59.61
N GLU A 732 -19.63 -6.57 59.01
CA GLU A 732 -20.03 -6.84 57.64
C GLU A 732 -20.62 -5.59 56.98
N SER A 733 -20.58 -5.56 55.63
CA SER A 733 -21.22 -4.54 54.79
C SER A 733 -22.74 -4.71 54.80
N ASP A 734 -23.49 -3.64 54.47
CA ASP A 734 -24.95 -3.57 54.60
C ASP A 734 -25.77 -3.98 53.37
N GLY A 735 -25.14 -4.58 52.36
CA GLY A 735 -25.78 -4.97 51.09
C GLY A 735 -26.41 -6.36 51.10
N ALA A 736 -27.01 -6.72 49.97
CA ALA A 736 -27.66 -8.02 49.75
C ALA A 736 -26.70 -9.23 49.83
N LYS A 737 -25.42 -9.00 49.62
CA LYS A 737 -24.33 -10.00 49.70
C LYS A 737 -23.21 -9.45 50.61
N PRO A 738 -23.45 -9.43 51.93
CA PRO A 738 -22.52 -8.80 52.85
C PRO A 738 -21.15 -9.48 52.85
N LEU A 739 -20.10 -8.70 53.07
CA LEU A 739 -18.71 -9.16 53.18
C LEU A 739 -18.14 -8.67 54.52
N ASP A 740 -17.31 -9.52 55.15
CA ASP A 740 -16.52 -9.12 56.31
C ASP A 740 -15.48 -8.04 55.93
N ASN A 741 -14.96 -7.31 56.91
CA ASN A 741 -14.07 -6.17 56.69
C ASN A 741 -12.86 -6.55 55.81
N VAL A 742 -12.19 -7.64 56.11
CA VAL A 742 -10.96 -8.04 55.36
C VAL A 742 -11.31 -8.38 53.90
N LYS A 743 -12.42 -9.14 53.70
CA LYS A 743 -12.87 -9.50 52.35
C LYS A 743 -13.37 -8.28 51.59
N TYR A 744 -14.06 -7.36 52.22
CA TYR A 744 -14.60 -6.14 51.58
C TYR A 744 -13.47 -5.27 50.99
N PHE A 745 -12.50 -4.87 51.83
CA PHE A 745 -11.40 -4.00 51.37
C PHE A 745 -10.41 -4.75 50.47
N THR A 746 -10.23 -6.06 50.64
CA THR A 746 -9.46 -6.89 49.68
C THR A 746 -10.17 -6.96 48.34
N ARG A 747 -11.50 -7.05 48.30
CA ARG A 747 -12.28 -7.05 47.05
C ARG A 747 -12.14 -5.74 46.30
N ILE A 748 -12.21 -4.59 46.97
CA ILE A 748 -11.96 -3.26 46.36
C ILE A 748 -10.58 -3.23 45.73
N THR A 749 -9.54 -3.67 46.47
CA THR A 749 -8.17 -3.68 45.95
C THR A 749 -8.00 -4.58 44.73
N GLN A 750 -8.52 -5.80 44.77
CA GLN A 750 -8.45 -6.73 43.66
C GLN A 750 -9.17 -6.21 42.42
N ARG A 751 -10.36 -5.60 42.62
CA ARG A 751 -11.12 -4.98 41.53
C ARG A 751 -10.38 -3.79 40.94
N LEU A 752 -9.72 -2.96 41.75
CA LEU A 752 -8.90 -1.85 41.26
C LEU A 752 -7.71 -2.34 40.46
N ILE A 753 -6.99 -3.35 40.94
CA ILE A 753 -5.89 -3.95 40.19
C ILE A 753 -6.41 -4.47 38.84
N ALA A 754 -7.54 -5.20 38.83
CA ALA A 754 -8.13 -5.71 37.56
C ALA A 754 -8.58 -4.56 36.63
N ALA A 755 -9.20 -3.50 37.16
CA ALA A 755 -9.62 -2.35 36.36
C ALA A 755 -8.46 -1.66 35.63
N LEU A 756 -7.30 -1.57 36.31
CA LEU A 756 -6.11 -0.91 35.79
C LEU A 756 -5.25 -1.83 34.88
N SER A 757 -5.12 -3.12 35.24
CA SER A 757 -4.16 -4.02 34.61
C SER A 757 -4.76 -5.10 33.69
N ALA A 758 -6.08 -5.36 33.73
CA ALA A 758 -6.67 -6.36 32.83
C ALA A 758 -6.75 -5.84 31.41
N PRO A 759 -6.32 -6.63 30.39
CA PRO A 759 -6.44 -6.25 28.99
C PRO A 759 -7.89 -6.32 28.51
N THR A 760 -8.32 -5.31 27.73
CA THR A 760 -9.57 -5.30 26.97
C THR A 760 -9.27 -5.04 25.49
N ALA A 761 -10.30 -4.93 24.63
CA ALA A 761 -10.14 -4.50 23.25
C ALA A 761 -9.43 -3.14 23.15
N GLU A 762 -9.62 -2.26 24.16
CA GLU A 762 -8.96 -0.95 24.25
C GLU A 762 -7.58 -0.98 24.94
N GLY A 763 -7.05 -2.16 25.24
CA GLY A 763 -5.72 -2.37 25.83
C GLY A 763 -5.72 -2.32 27.35
N VAL A 764 -4.58 -1.94 27.95
CA VAL A 764 -4.31 -1.88 29.40
C VAL A 764 -4.12 -0.42 29.83
N LEU A 765 -4.61 -0.05 31.01
CA LEU A 765 -4.36 1.29 31.57
C LEU A 765 -2.94 1.40 32.13
N TYR A 766 -2.64 0.62 33.18
CA TYR A 766 -1.34 0.58 33.85
C TYR A 766 -1.07 -0.81 34.42
N GLU A 767 0.20 -1.23 34.43
CA GLU A 767 0.65 -2.31 35.29
C GLU A 767 0.70 -1.78 36.75
N VAL A 768 0.21 -2.57 37.70
CA VAL A 768 0.09 -2.16 39.09
C VAL A 768 1.05 -2.97 39.96
N ASP A 769 1.90 -2.26 40.70
CA ASP A 769 2.77 -2.85 41.74
C ASP A 769 2.31 -2.46 43.14
N MET A 770 2.05 -3.44 43.96
CA MET A 770 1.66 -3.24 45.36
C MET A 770 2.67 -3.78 46.35
N ARG A 771 3.90 -4.08 45.94
CA ARG A 771 4.93 -4.69 46.81
C ARG A 771 5.50 -3.76 47.83
N LEU A 772 5.28 -2.43 47.71
CA LEU A 772 5.71 -1.41 48.71
C LEU A 772 4.77 -1.31 49.90
N ARG A 773 3.70 -2.15 49.96
CA ARG A 773 2.83 -2.24 51.16
C ARG A 773 3.51 -2.93 52.32
N PRO A 774 3.06 -2.71 53.60
CA PRO A 774 3.63 -3.37 54.76
C PRO A 774 3.78 -4.89 54.62
N SER A 775 4.95 -5.41 54.97
CA SER A 775 5.33 -6.79 54.79
C SER A 775 5.37 -7.31 53.35
N GLY A 776 5.34 -6.42 52.32
CA GLY A 776 5.41 -6.76 50.91
C GLY A 776 4.40 -7.80 50.47
N ASN A 777 4.86 -8.83 49.71
CA ASN A 777 3.99 -9.89 49.21
C ASN A 777 3.41 -10.81 50.32
N LYS A 778 3.94 -10.80 51.54
CA LYS A 778 3.44 -11.55 52.67
C LYS A 778 2.29 -10.85 53.42
N GLY A 779 2.16 -9.53 53.23
CA GLY A 779 1.13 -8.73 53.88
C GLY A 779 -0.20 -8.69 53.12
N PRO A 780 -1.31 -8.26 53.74
CA PRO A 780 -2.59 -8.13 53.09
C PRO A 780 -2.54 -7.08 51.99
N VAL A 781 -3.33 -7.26 50.90
CA VAL A 781 -3.36 -6.32 49.78
C VAL A 781 -3.99 -4.98 50.11
N ALA A 782 -4.86 -4.93 51.14
CA ALA A 782 -5.39 -3.70 51.74
C ALA A 782 -4.89 -3.61 53.19
N THR A 783 -4.48 -2.44 53.63
CA THR A 783 -3.90 -2.26 54.97
C THR A 783 -4.72 -1.28 55.78
N ARG A 784 -5.14 -1.66 57.03
CA ARG A 784 -5.83 -0.74 57.93
C ARG A 784 -4.85 0.36 58.37
N ILE A 785 -5.32 1.62 58.43
CA ILE A 785 -4.47 2.80 58.70
C ILE A 785 -3.73 2.68 60.06
N THR A 786 -4.40 2.11 61.09
CA THR A 786 -3.80 1.89 62.41
C THR A 786 -2.67 0.85 62.36
N ALA A 787 -2.82 -0.23 61.59
CA ALA A 787 -1.80 -1.24 61.37
C ALA A 787 -0.62 -0.67 60.54
N PHE A 788 -0.93 0.14 59.50
CA PHE A 788 0.09 0.86 58.75
C PHE A 788 0.93 1.78 59.63
N ALA A 789 0.29 2.58 60.48
CA ALA A 789 0.99 3.51 61.40
C ALA A 789 1.91 2.74 62.34
N LYS A 790 1.41 1.64 62.92
CA LYS A 790 2.22 0.80 63.82
C LYS A 790 3.42 0.19 63.11
N TYR A 791 3.19 -0.39 61.95
CA TYR A 791 4.24 -1.01 61.14
C TYR A 791 5.34 0.00 60.78
N GLN A 792 5.00 1.17 60.28
CA GLN A 792 5.94 2.23 59.96
C GLN A 792 6.70 2.77 61.21
N ALA A 793 6.08 2.64 62.36
CA ALA A 793 6.70 3.07 63.60
C ALA A 793 7.70 2.07 64.19
N GLU A 794 7.44 0.76 64.11
CA GLU A 794 8.09 -0.24 64.88
C GLU A 794 8.85 -1.30 64.00
N GLU A 795 8.36 -1.64 62.80
CA GLU A 795 8.82 -2.79 62.06
C GLU A 795 9.48 -2.43 60.70
N ALA A 796 9.15 -1.28 60.13
CA ALA A 796 9.59 -0.90 58.83
C ALA A 796 11.10 -0.71 58.73
N TRP A 797 11.70 -1.22 57.59
CA TRP A 797 13.11 -1.12 57.29
C TRP A 797 13.48 0.25 56.77
N THR A 798 14.77 0.58 56.76
CA THR A 798 15.29 1.85 56.21
C THR A 798 14.83 2.09 54.78
N TRP A 799 14.82 1.04 53.92
CA TRP A 799 14.42 1.15 52.52
C TRP A 799 12.92 1.49 52.36
N GLU A 800 12.04 1.03 53.28
CA GLU A 800 10.61 1.38 53.29
C GLU A 800 10.41 2.83 53.66
N HIS A 801 11.21 3.35 54.59
CA HIS A 801 11.20 4.77 54.93
C HIS A 801 11.79 5.62 53.78
N MET A 802 12.76 5.09 52.98
CA MET A 802 13.24 5.74 51.77
C MET A 802 12.11 5.81 50.73
N ALA A 803 11.39 4.71 50.52
CA ALA A 803 10.22 4.69 49.61
C ALA A 803 9.11 5.65 50.10
N LEU A 804 8.93 5.80 51.40
CA LEU A 804 7.93 6.71 51.98
C LEU A 804 8.22 8.20 51.72
N THR A 805 9.50 8.59 51.46
CA THR A 805 9.84 9.96 51.06
C THR A 805 9.17 10.36 49.72
N ARG A 806 8.75 9.36 48.95
CA ARG A 806 8.09 9.50 47.63
C ARG A 806 6.60 9.08 47.70
N ALA A 807 5.99 9.02 48.90
CA ALA A 807 4.61 8.66 49.08
C ALA A 807 3.71 9.89 49.00
N ARG A 808 2.59 9.77 48.31
CA ARG A 808 1.57 10.82 48.14
C ARG A 808 0.18 10.21 48.15
N VAL A 809 -0.75 10.78 48.90
CA VAL A 809 -2.14 10.36 48.84
C VAL A 809 -2.80 10.89 47.57
N LEU A 810 -3.42 10.02 46.79
CA LEU A 810 -3.97 10.33 45.47
C LEU A 810 -5.46 10.74 45.55
N CYS A 811 -6.25 9.93 46.26
CA CYS A 811 -7.71 10.10 46.41
C CYS A 811 -8.24 9.24 47.52
N GLY A 812 -9.50 9.49 47.93
CA GLY A 812 -10.24 8.72 48.96
C GLY A 812 -11.02 9.62 49.89
N ASP A 813 -11.32 9.12 51.11
CA ASP A 813 -11.97 9.88 52.16
C ASP A 813 -11.04 10.96 52.73
N GLU A 814 -11.49 12.22 52.80
CA GLU A 814 -10.67 13.37 53.18
C GLU A 814 -10.05 13.22 54.58
N SER A 815 -10.78 12.62 55.53
CA SER A 815 -10.32 12.44 56.90
C SER A 815 -9.20 11.41 56.96
N LEU A 816 -9.34 10.31 56.24
CA LEU A 816 -8.34 9.25 56.12
C LEU A 816 -7.11 9.70 55.33
N MET A 817 -7.31 10.50 54.29
CA MET A 817 -6.21 11.11 53.52
C MET A 817 -5.34 12.00 54.41
N ARG A 818 -5.95 12.88 55.22
CA ARG A 818 -5.21 13.72 56.15
C ARG A 818 -4.48 12.88 57.20
N GLN A 819 -5.12 11.87 57.75
CA GLN A 819 -4.49 10.95 58.73
C GLN A 819 -3.28 10.22 58.14
N ALA A 820 -3.37 9.76 56.86
CA ALA A 820 -2.26 9.11 56.18
C ALA A 820 -1.07 10.10 56.00
N GLU A 821 -1.33 11.32 55.55
CA GLU A 821 -0.28 12.37 55.41
C GLU A 821 0.36 12.77 56.75
N GLU A 822 -0.40 12.78 57.82
CA GLU A 822 0.12 13.02 59.19
C GLU A 822 1.06 11.88 59.60
N ILE A 823 0.70 10.61 59.34
CA ILE A 823 1.57 9.46 59.57
C ILE A 823 2.88 9.58 58.79
N PHE A 824 2.80 9.92 57.49
CA PHE A 824 4.00 10.09 56.66
C PHE A 824 4.91 11.17 57.23
N ARG A 825 4.35 12.35 57.58
CA ARG A 825 5.14 13.42 58.18
C ARG A 825 5.74 13.00 59.54
N ALA A 826 4.98 12.37 60.40
CA ALA A 826 5.47 11.91 61.70
C ALA A 826 6.60 10.87 61.58
N VAL A 827 6.49 9.95 60.63
CA VAL A 827 7.53 8.94 60.37
C VAL A 827 8.78 9.60 59.80
N LEU A 828 8.66 10.47 58.82
CA LEU A 828 9.81 11.14 58.16
C LEU A 828 10.51 12.13 59.09
N ALA A 829 9.79 12.83 60.01
CA ALA A 829 10.32 13.80 60.97
C ALA A 829 11.15 13.19 62.10
N ARG A 830 11.22 11.85 62.22
CA ARG A 830 12.02 11.19 63.28
C ARG A 830 13.52 11.46 63.11
N LYS A 831 14.17 11.82 64.20
CA LYS A 831 15.64 11.91 64.23
C LYS A 831 16.26 10.51 64.16
N ARG A 832 17.11 10.28 63.17
CA ARG A 832 17.75 9.00 62.91
C ARG A 832 19.27 9.12 63.07
N ASN A 833 19.91 7.97 63.40
CA ASN A 833 21.37 7.89 63.34
C ASN A 833 21.82 7.85 61.88
N ALA A 834 22.50 8.93 61.45
CA ALA A 834 22.95 9.08 60.06
C ALA A 834 23.90 7.95 59.62
N GLY A 835 24.80 7.48 60.52
CA GLY A 835 25.70 6.38 60.17
C GLY A 835 25.01 5.04 59.98
N LYS A 836 23.92 4.77 60.71
CA LYS A 836 23.08 3.59 60.50
C LYS A 836 22.35 3.66 59.17
N ILE A 837 21.71 4.80 58.87
CA ILE A 837 21.02 5.00 57.60
C ILE A 837 22.01 4.89 56.43
N ALA A 838 23.19 5.45 56.54
CA ALA A 838 24.26 5.35 55.54
C ALA A 838 24.67 3.90 55.26
N LYS A 839 24.85 3.12 56.28
CA LYS A 839 25.16 1.69 56.15
C LYS A 839 24.06 0.95 55.44
N ASP A 840 22.82 1.10 55.87
CA ASP A 840 21.65 0.43 55.27
C ASP A 840 21.48 0.81 53.76
N VAL A 841 21.70 2.09 53.41
CA VAL A 841 21.61 2.56 51.99
C VAL A 841 22.71 1.94 51.13
N LEU A 842 23.96 1.89 51.67
CA LEU A 842 25.08 1.28 50.94
C LEU A 842 24.89 -0.23 50.74
N GLU A 843 24.44 -0.94 51.77
CA GLU A 843 24.13 -2.39 51.68
C GLU A 843 23.03 -2.64 50.67
N MET A 844 21.95 -1.86 50.69
CA MET A 844 20.88 -1.99 49.72
C MET A 844 21.35 -1.72 48.29
N ARG A 845 22.19 -0.70 48.07
CA ARG A 845 22.75 -0.43 46.75
C ARG A 845 23.61 -1.58 46.24
N THR A 846 24.38 -2.23 47.12
CA THR A 846 25.19 -3.38 46.81
C THR A 846 24.30 -4.56 46.39
N LEU A 847 23.23 -4.86 47.14
CA LEU A 847 22.25 -5.89 46.80
C LEU A 847 21.62 -5.66 45.42
N ILE A 848 21.28 -4.41 45.09
CA ILE A 848 20.75 -4.08 43.76
C ILE A 848 21.79 -4.34 42.64
N ASP A 849 23.07 -3.98 42.86
CA ASP A 849 24.16 -4.27 41.93
C ASP A 849 24.34 -5.78 41.65
N GLU A 850 24.16 -6.61 42.71
CA GLU A 850 24.29 -8.06 42.64
C GLU A 850 23.06 -8.74 41.98
N GLU A 851 21.83 -8.35 42.37
CA GLU A 851 20.59 -8.97 41.87
C GLU A 851 20.17 -8.49 40.47
N LYS A 852 20.48 -7.22 40.14
CA LYS A 852 20.08 -6.55 38.89
C LYS A 852 21.28 -5.80 38.29
N PRO A 853 22.32 -6.49 37.81
CA PRO A 853 23.43 -5.81 37.18
C PRO A 853 22.96 -5.05 35.92
N PRO A 854 23.53 -3.86 35.65
CA PRO A 854 23.18 -3.13 34.42
C PRO A 854 23.57 -3.92 33.17
N LYS A 855 22.73 -3.88 32.15
CA LYS A 855 22.99 -4.58 30.89
C LYS A 855 24.12 -3.92 30.10
N ASP A 856 24.10 -2.60 30.05
CA ASP A 856 25.04 -1.77 29.31
C ASP A 856 25.03 -0.34 29.88
N ILE A 857 25.74 0.58 29.22
CA ILE A 857 25.82 1.98 29.62
C ILE A 857 24.49 2.74 29.50
N TRP A 858 23.57 2.24 28.67
CA TRP A 858 22.27 2.85 28.43
C TRP A 858 21.22 2.48 29.47
N ASP A 859 21.56 1.55 30.37
CA ASP A 859 20.73 1.26 31.53
C ASP A 859 20.93 2.35 32.62
N LEU A 860 20.57 3.58 32.24
CA LEU A 860 20.76 4.80 33.04
C LEU A 860 20.15 4.73 34.46
N LYS A 861 19.25 3.76 34.68
CA LYS A 861 18.68 3.51 36.00
C LYS A 861 19.64 2.75 36.90
N LEU A 862 20.26 1.67 36.38
CA LEU A 862 21.01 0.69 37.19
C LEU A 862 22.52 0.88 37.19
N ILE A 863 23.11 1.58 36.20
CA ILE A 863 24.56 1.83 36.17
C ILE A 863 25.04 2.49 37.46
N ALA A 864 26.29 2.20 37.84
CA ALA A 864 26.93 2.89 38.96
C ALA A 864 27.01 4.40 38.67
N GLY A 865 26.40 5.24 39.52
CA GLY A 865 26.20 6.67 39.27
C GLY A 865 25.00 7.00 38.40
N GLY A 866 24.08 6.05 38.20
CA GLY A 866 22.81 6.27 37.50
C GLY A 866 21.69 6.85 38.37
N LEU A 867 20.46 6.77 37.86
CA LEU A 867 19.28 7.38 38.52
C LEU A 867 19.08 6.86 39.95
N ILE A 868 19.29 5.53 40.20
CA ILE A 868 19.16 4.98 41.57
C ILE A 868 20.11 5.64 42.55
N ASP A 869 21.36 5.90 42.19
CA ASP A 869 22.32 6.58 43.07
C ASP A 869 21.85 7.99 43.38
N ILE A 870 21.31 8.72 42.41
CA ILE A 870 20.77 10.07 42.56
C ILE A 870 19.50 10.06 43.45
N GLU A 871 18.57 9.13 43.21
CA GLU A 871 17.37 8.93 44.02
C GLU A 871 17.76 8.61 45.49
N PHE A 872 18.75 7.74 45.68
CA PHE A 872 19.24 7.38 47.02
C PHE A 872 19.90 8.55 47.75
N ILE A 873 20.63 9.45 47.04
CA ILE A 873 21.14 10.70 47.61
C ILE A 873 19.95 11.49 48.16
N ALA A 874 18.95 11.79 47.35
CA ALA A 874 17.79 12.60 47.75
C ALA A 874 17.03 11.98 48.95
N GLN A 875 16.80 10.66 48.93
CA GLN A 875 16.08 9.92 49.97
C GLN A 875 16.92 9.83 51.25
N PHE A 876 18.24 9.62 51.16
CA PHE A 876 19.16 9.67 52.29
C PHE A 876 19.11 11.02 52.97
N LEU A 877 19.26 12.11 52.21
CA LEU A 877 19.22 13.48 52.73
C LEU A 877 17.89 13.77 53.42
N ALA A 878 16.75 13.34 52.87
CA ALA A 878 15.43 13.50 53.47
C ALA A 878 15.33 12.75 54.81
N LEU A 879 15.89 11.56 54.96
CA LEU A 879 15.85 10.79 56.20
C LEU A 879 16.80 11.32 57.32
N VAL A 880 17.92 11.97 56.96
CA VAL A 880 18.88 12.50 57.94
C VAL A 880 18.68 13.99 58.25
N ALA A 881 17.89 14.71 57.43
CA ALA A 881 17.59 16.15 57.61
C ALA A 881 17.08 16.50 59.00
N PRO A 882 16.14 15.72 59.63
CA PRO A 882 15.70 16.05 60.98
C PRO A 882 16.77 16.02 62.04
N ALA A 883 17.75 15.11 61.90
CA ALA A 883 18.89 15.02 62.83
C ALA A 883 19.89 16.15 62.63
N ARG A 884 19.96 16.70 61.43
CA ARG A 884 20.88 17.83 61.06
C ARG A 884 20.17 19.20 61.19
N GLY A 885 18.92 19.26 61.63
CA GLY A 885 18.15 20.52 61.76
C GLY A 885 17.82 21.21 60.42
N ALA A 886 17.90 20.49 59.33
CA ALA A 886 17.53 21.00 58.00
C ALA A 886 16.01 20.98 57.77
N ALA A 887 15.50 21.89 56.89
CA ALA A 887 14.13 21.96 56.48
C ALA A 887 13.69 20.65 55.80
N GLN A 888 12.52 20.18 56.16
CA GLN A 888 11.92 18.98 55.52
C GLN A 888 10.86 19.37 54.49
N PRO A 889 10.69 18.59 53.41
CA PRO A 889 9.55 18.76 52.55
C PRO A 889 8.25 18.48 53.29
N GLU A 890 7.25 19.33 53.13
CA GLU A 890 5.90 19.12 53.69
C GLU A 890 5.12 17.99 52.97
N ARG A 891 5.52 17.66 51.77
CA ARG A 891 4.95 16.62 50.89
C ARG A 891 6.03 15.97 50.01
N ALA A 892 5.68 14.85 49.40
CA ALA A 892 6.60 14.23 48.41
C ALA A 892 6.93 15.22 47.29
N LEU A 893 8.21 15.31 46.96
CA LEU A 893 8.74 16.15 45.89
C LEU A 893 9.37 15.29 44.79
N PRO A 894 9.43 15.78 43.56
CA PRO A 894 10.32 15.21 42.53
C PRO A 894 11.77 15.19 43.04
N THR A 895 12.54 14.19 42.64
CA THR A 895 13.94 13.98 43.09
C THR A 895 14.80 15.26 42.94
N GLY A 896 14.68 15.95 41.79
CA GLY A 896 15.41 17.19 41.56
C GLY A 896 15.02 18.36 42.49
N ASP A 897 13.72 18.46 42.78
CA ASP A 897 13.20 19.50 43.69
C ASP A 897 13.57 19.17 45.14
N ALA A 898 13.60 17.90 45.54
CA ALA A 898 14.07 17.44 46.84
C ALA A 898 15.59 17.69 47.03
N LEU A 899 16.40 17.42 46.00
CA LEU A 899 17.83 17.75 46.00
C LEU A 899 18.08 19.25 46.07
N ALA A 900 17.27 20.06 45.36
CA ALA A 900 17.40 21.52 45.43
C ALA A 900 17.12 22.04 46.84
N LEU A 901 16.09 21.53 47.56
CA LEU A 901 15.73 21.92 48.89
C LEU A 901 16.76 21.46 49.94
N LEU A 902 17.10 20.17 49.93
CA LEU A 902 17.92 19.53 50.95
C LEU A 902 19.42 19.71 50.71
N GLY A 903 19.84 19.63 49.43
CA GLY A 903 21.23 19.71 49.01
C GLY A 903 21.87 21.08 49.31
N GLN A 904 21.14 22.20 49.21
CA GLN A 904 21.66 23.52 49.49
C GLN A 904 22.31 23.66 50.90
N SER A 905 21.80 22.92 51.86
CA SER A 905 22.31 22.94 53.23
C SER A 905 23.16 21.74 53.61
N MET A 906 23.17 20.69 52.81
CA MET A 906 23.73 19.38 53.19
C MET A 906 24.73 18.80 52.19
N MET A 907 25.01 19.46 51.05
CA MET A 907 25.95 19.04 50.04
C MET A 907 26.88 20.20 49.61
N ASP A 908 28.04 19.84 49.02
CA ASP A 908 28.85 20.83 48.33
C ASP A 908 28.11 21.38 47.12
N PRO A 909 28.12 22.70 46.85
CA PRO A 909 27.40 23.29 45.72
C PRO A 909 27.79 22.72 44.34
N ASN A 910 29.05 22.35 44.12
CA ASN A 910 29.51 21.78 42.87
C ASN A 910 29.00 20.33 42.70
N ASP A 911 28.99 19.57 43.81
CA ASP A 911 28.43 18.21 43.83
C ASP A 911 26.92 18.24 43.57
N LEU A 912 26.18 19.19 44.18
CA LEU A 912 24.75 19.40 43.94
C LEU A 912 24.47 19.72 42.47
N ASP A 913 25.18 20.65 41.86
CA ASP A 913 25.08 21.02 40.47
C ASP A 913 25.37 19.82 39.54
N THR A 914 26.40 19.04 39.83
CA THR A 914 26.78 17.85 39.09
C THR A 914 25.65 16.79 39.12
N VAL A 915 25.06 16.53 40.29
CA VAL A 915 23.98 15.56 40.46
C VAL A 915 22.71 16.03 39.75
N GLN A 916 22.37 17.31 39.81
CA GLN A 916 21.19 17.90 39.14
C GLN A 916 21.32 17.86 37.61
N ARG A 917 22.51 18.15 37.05
CA ARG A 917 22.78 18.02 35.62
C ARG A 917 22.65 16.55 35.15
N ALA A 918 23.25 15.64 35.95
CA ALA A 918 23.11 14.20 35.66
C ALA A 918 21.65 13.72 35.67
N LEU A 919 20.86 14.16 36.66
CA LEU A 919 19.46 13.85 36.76
C LEU A 919 18.69 14.35 35.52
N THR A 920 18.96 15.57 35.08
CA THR A 920 18.35 16.15 33.87
C THR A 920 18.68 15.31 32.63
N LEU A 921 19.98 15.05 32.40
CA LEU A 921 20.46 14.25 31.27
C LEU A 921 19.78 12.86 31.24
N TYR A 922 19.82 12.16 32.38
CA TYR A 922 19.28 10.79 32.44
C TYR A 922 17.75 10.79 32.30
N THR A 923 17.06 11.81 32.81
CA THR A 923 15.61 11.94 32.67
C THR A 923 15.21 12.20 31.23
N GLU A 924 15.87 13.14 30.52
CA GLU A 924 15.60 13.43 29.11
C GLU A 924 15.77 12.18 28.23
N ILE A 925 16.92 11.50 28.34
CA ILE A 925 17.19 10.29 27.57
C ILE A 925 16.19 9.18 27.92
N SER A 926 15.93 8.94 29.22
CA SER A 926 15.02 7.87 29.65
C SER A 926 13.58 8.11 29.17
N GLN A 927 13.10 9.35 29.17
CA GLN A 927 11.76 9.68 28.67
C GLN A 927 11.62 9.41 27.18
N ILE A 928 12.61 9.82 26.37
CA ILE A 928 12.62 9.60 24.92
C ILE A 928 12.71 8.10 24.60
N VAL A 929 13.61 7.37 25.24
CA VAL A 929 13.79 5.94 24.98
C VAL A 929 12.53 5.15 25.34
N ARG A 930 11.98 5.38 26.55
CA ARG A 930 10.77 4.67 27.01
C ARG A 930 9.51 4.97 26.19
N LEU A 931 9.46 6.13 25.54
CA LEU A 931 8.39 6.51 24.64
C LEU A 931 8.51 5.80 23.29
N SER A 932 9.74 5.58 22.82
CA SER A 932 10.00 5.21 21.43
C SER A 932 10.13 3.72 21.20
N VAL A 933 10.71 2.97 22.16
CA VAL A 933 11.00 1.53 22.02
C VAL A 933 10.59 0.74 23.26
N ASP A 934 10.25 -0.53 23.03
CA ASP A 934 10.07 -1.50 24.10
C ASP A 934 11.42 -2.15 24.46
N GLY A 935 11.77 -2.18 25.73
CA GLY A 935 13.02 -2.79 26.20
C GLY A 935 14.19 -1.83 26.34
N GLY A 936 15.41 -2.29 26.08
CA GLY A 936 16.64 -1.52 26.18
C GLY A 936 16.93 -0.72 24.90
N PHE A 937 17.73 0.35 25.04
CA PHE A 937 18.21 1.12 23.89
C PHE A 937 19.57 0.59 23.45
N ASP A 938 19.66 0.11 22.21
CA ASP A 938 20.92 -0.20 21.54
C ASP A 938 21.09 0.74 20.32
N PRO A 939 22.07 1.64 20.33
CA PRO A 939 22.27 2.58 19.20
C PRO A 939 22.51 1.91 17.85
N LYS A 940 22.93 0.64 17.83
CA LYS A 940 23.21 -0.09 16.59
C LYS A 940 21.91 -0.64 15.96
N GLU A 941 20.96 -1.00 16.80
CA GLU A 941 19.66 -1.58 16.38
C GLU A 941 18.53 -0.56 16.37
N ALA A 942 18.68 0.53 17.15
CA ALA A 942 17.66 1.57 17.27
C ALA A 942 17.44 2.33 15.95
N PRO A 943 16.22 2.82 15.68
CA PRO A 943 15.97 3.74 14.57
C PRO A 943 16.90 4.95 14.63
N ALA A 944 17.46 5.33 13.50
CA ALA A 944 18.46 6.40 13.49
C ALA A 944 17.90 7.77 13.91
N GLY A 945 16.60 8.03 13.60
CA GLY A 945 15.93 9.21 14.14
C GLY A 945 15.82 9.21 15.67
N LEU A 946 15.67 8.03 16.29
CA LEU A 946 15.73 7.91 17.75
C LEU A 946 17.14 8.18 18.28
N VAL A 947 18.16 7.66 17.61
CA VAL A 947 19.57 7.94 17.97
C VAL A 947 19.86 9.44 17.92
N ASP A 948 19.42 10.14 16.89
CA ASP A 948 19.58 11.59 16.75
C ASP A 948 18.81 12.36 17.86
N LEU A 949 17.60 11.88 18.23
CA LEU A 949 16.84 12.46 19.35
C LEU A 949 17.57 12.31 20.69
N VAL A 950 18.12 11.12 20.96
CA VAL A 950 18.88 10.82 22.18
C VAL A 950 20.17 11.63 22.24
N CYS A 951 20.89 11.79 21.12
CA CYS A 951 22.07 12.64 21.04
C CYS A 951 21.74 14.12 21.30
N ARG A 952 20.65 14.65 20.74
CA ARG A 952 20.17 16.01 20.99
C ARG A 952 19.77 16.23 22.46
N ALA A 953 19.12 15.25 23.08
CA ALA A 953 18.76 15.30 24.50
C ALA A 953 20.00 15.38 25.42
N GLY A 954 21.10 14.80 24.98
CA GLY A 954 22.39 14.88 25.67
C GLY A 954 23.28 16.06 25.24
N ASP A 955 22.80 16.93 24.34
CA ASP A 955 23.59 18.03 23.75
C ASP A 955 24.94 17.55 23.16
N CYS A 956 24.94 16.37 22.53
CA CYS A 956 26.12 15.72 21.97
C CYS A 956 25.98 15.56 20.44
N PRO A 957 27.11 15.72 19.69
CA PRO A 957 27.09 15.63 18.24
C PRO A 957 26.83 14.20 17.72
N ASP A 958 27.24 13.20 18.49
CA ASP A 958 27.08 11.78 18.11
C ASP A 958 27.01 10.86 19.32
N VAL A 959 26.72 9.58 19.09
CA VAL A 959 26.60 8.52 20.10
C VAL A 959 27.88 8.32 20.89
N ARG A 960 29.06 8.42 20.23
CA ARG A 960 30.34 8.20 20.91
C ARG A 960 30.61 9.31 21.92
N ALA A 961 30.34 10.55 21.55
CA ALA A 961 30.44 11.70 22.44
C ALA A 961 29.49 11.57 23.63
N LEU A 962 28.26 11.17 23.37
CA LEU A 962 27.23 10.94 24.40
C LEU A 962 27.59 9.79 25.35
N GLU A 963 28.09 8.66 24.84
CA GLU A 963 28.60 7.59 25.69
C GLU A 963 29.77 8.00 26.58
N ALA A 964 30.68 8.77 26.02
CA ALA A 964 31.81 9.29 26.78
C ALA A 964 31.34 10.25 27.90
N ASP A 965 30.35 11.09 27.60
CA ASP A 965 29.75 12.00 28.59
C ASP A 965 29.01 11.23 29.69
N ILE A 966 28.16 10.23 29.34
CA ILE A 966 27.48 9.36 30.32
C ILE A 966 28.51 8.67 31.24
N ARG A 967 29.59 8.11 30.68
CA ARG A 967 30.66 7.49 31.50
C ARG A 967 31.37 8.49 32.44
N ARG A 968 31.63 9.71 31.97
CA ARG A 968 32.24 10.79 32.80
C ARG A 968 31.30 11.20 33.93
N VAL A 969 30.05 11.47 33.58
CA VAL A 969 28.99 11.92 34.52
C VAL A 969 28.67 10.84 35.55
N SER A 970 28.45 9.59 35.11
CA SER A 970 28.14 8.49 36.04
C SER A 970 29.27 8.22 37.04
N LYS A 971 30.53 8.29 36.59
CA LYS A 971 31.69 8.17 37.51
C LYS A 971 31.72 9.28 38.56
N ALA A 972 31.41 10.54 38.18
CA ALA A 972 31.32 11.66 39.09
C ALA A 972 30.19 11.49 40.10
N VAL A 973 28.98 11.15 39.64
CA VAL A 973 27.80 10.88 40.49
C VAL A 973 28.06 9.75 41.48
N ARG A 974 28.68 8.64 41.03
CA ARG A 974 29.04 7.53 41.95
C ARG A 974 29.98 7.96 43.05
N LYS A 975 30.98 8.79 42.74
CA LYS A 975 31.88 9.35 43.72
C LYS A 975 31.13 10.23 44.74
N ILE A 976 30.24 11.09 44.24
CA ILE A 976 29.43 11.98 45.10
C ILE A 976 28.50 11.15 45.98
N PHE A 977 27.83 10.13 45.43
CA PHE A 977 26.97 9.22 46.19
C PHE A 977 27.72 8.60 47.39
N GLN A 978 28.91 8.04 47.10
CA GLN A 978 29.76 7.46 48.15
C GLN A 978 30.22 8.49 49.19
N GLY A 979 30.52 9.72 48.77
CA GLY A 979 30.90 10.81 49.65
C GLY A 979 29.78 11.31 50.57
N VAL A 980 28.60 11.58 49.96
CA VAL A 980 27.41 12.10 50.70
C VAL A 980 26.85 11.06 51.67
N VAL A 981 26.82 9.77 51.26
CA VAL A 981 26.27 8.70 52.13
C VAL A 981 27.24 8.26 53.21
N LYS A 982 28.58 8.39 53.01
CA LYS A 982 29.56 8.02 54.03
C LYS A 982 29.86 9.15 55.02
N GLY A 983 29.64 10.39 54.67
CA GLY A 983 30.01 11.59 55.41
C GLY A 983 28.94 12.22 56.19
#